data_f100aeab4bced6f979ef9da10667541a
#
_entry.id   f100aeab4bced6f979ef9da10667541a
#
_cell.length_a   1.000
_cell.length_b   1.000
_cell.length_c   1.000
_cell.angle_alpha   90.00
_cell.angle_beta   90.00
_cell.angle_gamma   90.00
#
_symmetry.space_group_name_H-M   'P 1'
#
loop_
_entity.id
_entity.type
_entity.pdbx_description
1 polymer ?
#
loop_
_entity_poly.entity_id
_entity_poly.type
_entity_poly.pdbx_seq_one_letter_code
_entity_poly.pdbx_strand_id
1 'polypeptide(L)'
;KFIRQNPNKRFLGLNFYVWVYEQADPEKDNWWNRFKRRIGEAPVLLDMSLTEQSVRNLKVYMDYRGFFSSQATYEVDTTSRKKRAFITYRTVQREPYRINRLSYDFRDRFLEQIILPDTVHSLLRTGEVFDMEVLDQERQRITTYLKQRGYYNFTVNNIEYEADTLGGNHLVDLKMIVKQHLAGYNEQGYPILRNNTVYRIDQINIFPNYDPTAAIAPDYRKGLDTIYYRGLNVVYHKDNKRPNIRPSVLRQIVPIYPNYVYNINRVDQTYNQIMSMGYFKSANVIFNEQADSVAKDNYVTFVGEGKEPADSVHQTREGYLQCDIQCIPALKQGYKIELEGSTTSSFYGLRATVGYQNRNIFRGAESFDVSFSVGYEYMKTPSARKRNAIEFGVNMGLQFPRFLLPFRTQRWQSIQMPRTRLEFGINFQDRPYYRRTLSSVAWGYSWSDLKYSSYSLRPIDINVIDMGYVNRKDFLDHLQNEYLKRSYESQFISGLSFSYVYNNQRKHLGGNATLLRFNYEMAGNLLDGLMHLFSRPAAGKDYYEVFGLQYSQYFRADLSVSRKIMLGEVTALVGRLYGGYGMAYGNSTSIPFDRLFYAGGANSMRGWAPRMLGPGAVPEPEDAVFPTQLGDMKLEANLELRFPIWGMF
;
A
#
# COMPACT_ATOMS: atom_id res chain seq x y z
N LYS A 1 -22.16 0.20 -12.16
CA LYS A 1 -21.83 1.58 -12.62
C LYS A 1 -22.80 2.08 -13.71
N PHE A 2 -23.31 1.22 -14.59
CA PHE A 2 -24.12 1.58 -15.74
C PHE A 2 -25.61 1.67 -15.42
N ILE A 3 -26.08 0.85 -14.47
CA ILE A 3 -27.46 0.87 -14.00
C ILE A 3 -27.62 2.02 -13.00
N ARG A 4 -28.54 2.96 -13.29
CA ARG A 4 -28.75 4.16 -12.47
C ARG A 4 -29.71 3.93 -11.32
N GLN A 5 -30.67 3.02 -11.49
CA GLN A 5 -31.62 2.67 -10.46
C GLN A 5 -31.21 1.37 -9.79
N ASN A 6 -30.67 1.47 -8.57
CA ASN A 6 -30.31 0.30 -7.77
C ASN A 6 -31.51 -0.16 -6.95
N PRO A 7 -31.76 -1.49 -6.84
CA PRO A 7 -32.81 -2.00 -5.98
C PRO A 7 -32.45 -1.77 -4.50
N ASN A 8 -33.51 -1.77 -3.65
CA ASN A 8 -33.29 -1.73 -2.21
C ASN A 8 -32.40 -2.90 -1.73
N LYS A 9 -31.60 -2.64 -0.70
CA LYS A 9 -30.75 -3.65 -0.06
C LYS A 9 -31.60 -4.77 0.53
N ARG A 10 -31.13 -6.01 0.37
CA ARG A 10 -31.78 -7.20 0.93
C ARG A 10 -30.93 -7.81 2.05
N PHE A 11 -31.56 -8.24 3.12
CA PHE A 11 -30.93 -9.02 4.16
C PHE A 11 -31.47 -10.45 4.10
N LEU A 12 -30.62 -11.45 3.90
CA LEU A 12 -31.00 -12.86 3.70
C LEU A 12 -32.10 -13.07 2.61
N GLY A 13 -32.03 -12.28 1.52
CA GLY A 13 -33.01 -12.34 0.42
C GLY A 13 -34.32 -11.60 0.70
N LEU A 14 -34.54 -11.11 1.91
CA LEU A 14 -35.74 -10.36 2.34
C LEU A 14 -35.50 -8.84 2.27
N ASN A 15 -36.57 -8.08 1.97
CA ASN A 15 -36.51 -6.61 1.99
C ASN A 15 -36.57 -6.07 3.42
N PHE A 16 -35.72 -6.57 4.32
CA PHE A 16 -35.73 -6.23 5.74
C PHE A 16 -35.60 -4.72 5.99
N TYR A 17 -34.71 -4.05 5.27
CA TYR A 17 -34.49 -2.61 5.45
C TYR A 17 -35.69 -1.77 5.02
N VAL A 18 -36.39 -2.17 3.97
CA VAL A 18 -37.63 -1.52 3.55
C VAL A 18 -38.74 -1.75 4.60
N TRP A 19 -38.85 -2.99 5.09
CA TRP A 19 -39.81 -3.31 6.15
C TRP A 19 -39.56 -2.50 7.43
N VAL A 20 -38.29 -2.36 7.85
CA VAL A 20 -37.92 -1.51 9.01
C VAL A 20 -38.29 -0.05 8.78
N TYR A 21 -38.09 0.46 7.57
CA TYR A 21 -38.48 1.83 7.21
C TYR A 21 -40.00 2.04 7.23
N GLU A 22 -40.76 1.12 6.68
CA GLU A 22 -42.23 1.17 6.66
C GLU A 22 -42.86 1.06 8.07
N GLN A 23 -42.16 0.51 9.04
CA GLN A 23 -42.55 0.49 10.45
C GLN A 23 -42.33 1.83 11.17
N ALA A 24 -41.70 2.80 10.54
CA ALA A 24 -41.51 4.13 11.10
C ALA A 24 -42.75 5.02 10.79
N ASP A 25 -43.38 5.55 11.83
CA ASP A 25 -44.48 6.50 11.70
C ASP A 25 -43.93 7.82 11.12
N PRO A 26 -44.42 8.29 9.95
CA PRO A 26 -43.92 9.50 9.32
C PRO A 26 -44.24 10.78 10.12
N GLU A 27 -45.31 10.79 10.91
CA GLU A 27 -45.75 11.96 11.67
C GLU A 27 -45.07 12.09 13.05
N LYS A 28 -44.47 11.00 13.56
CA LYS A 28 -43.83 11.01 14.88
C LYS A 28 -42.29 11.08 14.79
N ASP A 29 -41.71 12.15 15.34
CA ASP A 29 -40.26 12.34 15.36
C ASP A 29 -39.65 11.96 16.73
N ASN A 30 -39.96 10.74 17.23
CA ASN A 30 -39.32 10.18 18.42
C ASN A 30 -38.03 9.41 18.08
N TRP A 31 -37.19 9.14 19.12
CA TRP A 31 -35.91 8.43 18.95
C TRP A 31 -36.04 7.09 18.21
N TRP A 32 -37.09 6.30 18.48
CA TRP A 32 -37.35 5.03 17.83
C TRP A 32 -37.67 5.17 16.34
N ASN A 33 -38.42 6.17 15.94
CA ASN A 33 -38.72 6.41 14.52
C ASN A 33 -37.52 6.94 13.76
N ARG A 34 -36.68 7.79 14.40
CA ARG A 34 -35.39 8.21 13.84
C ARG A 34 -34.44 7.03 13.66
N PHE A 35 -34.36 6.12 14.62
CA PHE A 35 -33.56 4.91 14.55
C PHE A 35 -34.03 3.97 13.42
N LYS A 36 -35.36 3.72 13.31
CA LYS A 36 -35.96 2.92 12.21
C LYS A 36 -35.68 3.54 10.84
N ARG A 37 -35.85 4.86 10.68
CA ARG A 37 -35.53 5.57 9.42
C ARG A 37 -34.03 5.56 9.09
N ARG A 38 -33.16 5.54 10.11
CA ARG A 38 -31.71 5.50 9.91
C ARG A 38 -31.20 4.11 9.51
N ILE A 39 -31.79 3.05 10.04
CA ILE A 39 -31.44 1.66 9.68
C ILE A 39 -32.21 1.23 8.45
N GLY A 40 -33.49 1.61 8.35
CA GLY A 40 -34.33 1.30 7.21
C GLY A 40 -33.91 2.06 5.95
N GLU A 41 -34.38 1.58 4.83
CA GLU A 41 -34.18 2.17 3.52
C GLU A 41 -35.56 2.43 2.88
N ALA A 42 -35.77 3.66 2.42
CA ALA A 42 -37.01 4.02 1.74
C ALA A 42 -37.24 3.11 0.50
N PRO A 43 -38.46 2.69 0.20
CA PRO A 43 -38.73 1.88 -0.98
C PRO A 43 -38.37 2.64 -2.25
N VAL A 44 -37.53 2.03 -3.08
CA VAL A 44 -37.15 2.58 -4.39
C VAL A 44 -38.31 2.36 -5.35
N LEU A 45 -38.89 3.46 -5.82
CA LEU A 45 -39.96 3.44 -6.81
C LEU A 45 -39.39 3.27 -8.21
N LEU A 46 -40.10 2.56 -9.08
CA LEU A 46 -39.72 2.40 -10.47
C LEU A 46 -39.74 3.76 -11.19
N ASP A 47 -38.57 4.14 -11.72
CA ASP A 47 -38.42 5.33 -12.58
C ASP A 47 -38.00 4.89 -13.99
N MET A 48 -38.87 5.09 -14.94
CA MET A 48 -38.64 4.70 -16.33
C MET A 48 -37.54 5.54 -16.97
N SER A 49 -37.38 6.82 -16.58
CA SER A 49 -36.36 7.69 -17.14
C SER A 49 -34.95 7.21 -16.73
N LEU A 50 -34.77 6.76 -15.49
CA LEU A 50 -33.52 6.14 -15.01
C LEU A 50 -33.27 4.78 -15.67
N THR A 51 -34.31 4.04 -15.99
CA THR A 51 -34.23 2.78 -16.73
C THR A 51 -33.72 3.01 -18.16
N GLU A 52 -34.32 3.96 -18.88
CA GLU A 52 -33.84 4.35 -20.21
C GLU A 52 -32.42 4.91 -20.20
N GLN A 53 -32.08 5.73 -19.19
CA GLN A 53 -30.73 6.22 -19.03
C GLN A 53 -29.73 5.07 -18.81
N SER A 54 -30.12 4.03 -18.08
CA SER A 54 -29.30 2.83 -17.88
C SER A 54 -29.05 2.09 -19.20
N VAL A 55 -30.07 1.98 -20.06
CA VAL A 55 -29.89 1.39 -21.41
C VAL A 55 -28.97 2.22 -22.26
N ARG A 56 -29.12 3.55 -22.28
CA ARG A 56 -28.19 4.44 -22.97
C ARG A 56 -26.75 4.28 -22.46
N ASN A 57 -26.56 4.19 -21.14
CA ASN A 57 -25.25 3.97 -20.54
C ASN A 57 -24.62 2.63 -20.94
N LEU A 58 -25.43 1.56 -21.02
CA LEU A 58 -24.98 0.25 -21.49
C LEU A 58 -24.55 0.30 -22.96
N LYS A 59 -25.32 0.98 -23.81
CA LYS A 59 -24.95 1.16 -25.23
C LYS A 59 -23.66 1.94 -25.36
N VAL A 60 -23.55 3.10 -24.69
CA VAL A 60 -22.32 3.92 -24.69
C VAL A 60 -21.12 3.12 -24.20
N TYR A 61 -21.27 2.28 -23.19
CA TYR A 61 -20.19 1.41 -22.71
C TYR A 61 -19.75 0.39 -23.78
N MET A 62 -20.71 -0.23 -24.51
CA MET A 62 -20.36 -1.15 -25.58
C MET A 62 -19.67 -0.43 -26.75
N ASP A 63 -20.13 0.77 -27.09
CA ASP A 63 -19.48 1.61 -28.09
C ASP A 63 -18.04 1.97 -27.67
N TYR A 64 -17.85 2.34 -26.39
CA TYR A 64 -16.54 2.63 -25.80
C TYR A 64 -15.57 1.44 -25.91
N ARG A 65 -16.12 0.21 -25.86
CA ARG A 65 -15.34 -1.03 -26.02
C ARG A 65 -15.23 -1.53 -27.47
N GLY A 66 -15.66 -0.72 -28.46
CA GLY A 66 -15.54 -1.01 -29.89
C GLY A 66 -16.70 -1.81 -30.50
N PHE A 67 -17.81 -2.00 -29.78
CA PHE A 67 -18.97 -2.73 -30.25
C PHE A 67 -20.08 -1.78 -30.75
N PHE A 68 -19.79 -0.98 -31.77
CA PHE A 68 -20.69 0.08 -32.25
C PHE A 68 -22.03 -0.44 -32.80
N SER A 69 -22.07 -1.68 -33.32
CA SER A 69 -23.28 -2.32 -33.83
C SER A 69 -24.14 -3.00 -32.76
N SER A 70 -23.73 -2.91 -31.49
CA SER A 70 -24.45 -3.51 -30.36
C SER A 70 -25.79 -2.83 -30.09
N GLN A 71 -26.69 -3.57 -29.47
CA GLN A 71 -28.02 -3.08 -29.03
C GLN A 71 -28.25 -3.37 -27.56
N ALA A 72 -28.86 -2.42 -26.86
CA ALA A 72 -29.30 -2.60 -25.50
C ALA A 72 -30.80 -2.32 -25.42
N THR A 73 -31.52 -3.21 -24.77
CA THR A 73 -32.97 -3.11 -24.55
C THR A 73 -33.30 -3.42 -23.09
N TYR A 74 -34.52 -3.11 -22.69
CA TYR A 74 -35.02 -3.48 -21.38
C TYR A 74 -36.46 -4.01 -21.45
N GLU A 75 -36.79 -4.88 -20.51
CA GLU A 75 -38.13 -5.38 -20.28
C GLU A 75 -38.48 -5.12 -18.82
N VAL A 76 -39.71 -4.64 -18.58
CA VAL A 76 -40.23 -4.38 -17.23
C VAL A 76 -41.39 -5.31 -16.97
N ASP A 77 -41.26 -6.16 -15.96
CA ASP A 77 -42.33 -7.02 -15.47
C ASP A 77 -42.86 -6.47 -14.13
N THR A 78 -44.11 -6.05 -14.13
CA THR A 78 -44.83 -5.59 -12.95
C THR A 78 -45.91 -6.57 -12.50
N THR A 79 -46.10 -7.68 -13.23
CA THR A 79 -47.21 -8.62 -13.04
C THR A 79 -46.85 -9.82 -12.19
N SER A 80 -45.60 -10.28 -12.22
CA SER A 80 -45.14 -11.50 -11.54
C SER A 80 -45.30 -11.44 -10.02
N ARG A 81 -45.20 -10.26 -9.39
CA ARG A 81 -45.41 -10.09 -7.94
C ARG A 81 -46.03 -8.74 -7.62
N LYS A 82 -47.08 -8.74 -6.78
CA LYS A 82 -47.71 -7.50 -6.29
C LYS A 82 -46.69 -6.58 -5.63
N LYS A 83 -46.74 -5.28 -5.94
CA LYS A 83 -45.89 -4.21 -5.43
C LYS A 83 -44.37 -4.39 -5.73
N ARG A 84 -44.01 -5.10 -6.79
CA ARG A 84 -42.62 -5.26 -7.24
C ARG A 84 -42.54 -5.10 -8.76
N ALA A 85 -41.49 -4.45 -9.21
CA ALA A 85 -41.12 -4.37 -10.61
C ALA A 85 -39.76 -5.09 -10.81
N PHE A 86 -39.67 -5.89 -11.86
CA PHE A 86 -38.44 -6.52 -12.29
C PHE A 86 -38.02 -5.90 -13.62
N ILE A 87 -36.81 -5.37 -13.66
CA ILE A 87 -36.21 -4.81 -14.88
C ILE A 87 -35.16 -5.76 -15.37
N THR A 88 -35.34 -6.27 -16.59
CA THR A 88 -34.33 -7.11 -17.26
C THR A 88 -33.71 -6.30 -18.38
N TYR A 89 -32.43 -6.03 -18.27
CA TYR A 89 -31.64 -5.40 -19.33
C TYR A 89 -31.06 -6.50 -20.22
N ARG A 90 -31.29 -6.39 -21.52
CA ARG A 90 -30.73 -7.30 -22.53
C ARG A 90 -29.75 -6.55 -23.41
N THR A 91 -28.57 -7.09 -23.59
CA THR A 91 -27.57 -6.57 -24.50
C THR A 91 -27.26 -7.60 -25.56
N VAL A 92 -27.32 -7.19 -26.82
CA VAL A 92 -26.89 -7.98 -27.96
C VAL A 92 -25.55 -7.43 -28.42
N GLN A 93 -24.50 -8.17 -28.08
CA GLN A 93 -23.15 -7.87 -28.49
C GLN A 93 -22.92 -8.40 -29.91
N ARG A 94 -22.55 -7.54 -30.83
CA ARG A 94 -22.18 -7.92 -32.20
C ARG A 94 -20.66 -7.92 -32.36
N GLU A 95 -20.16 -8.15 -33.56
CA GLU A 95 -18.71 -8.15 -33.82
C GLU A 95 -18.08 -6.80 -33.48
N PRO A 96 -16.91 -6.79 -32.82
CA PRO A 96 -16.19 -5.56 -32.49
C PRO A 96 -15.51 -4.99 -33.75
N TYR A 97 -15.38 -3.69 -33.78
CA TYR A 97 -14.53 -3.03 -34.75
C TYR A 97 -13.06 -3.28 -34.43
N ARG A 98 -12.22 -3.48 -35.48
CA ARG A 98 -10.77 -3.74 -35.34
C ARG A 98 -9.95 -2.70 -36.06
N ILE A 99 -8.78 -2.39 -35.53
CA ILE A 99 -7.84 -1.47 -36.13
C ILE A 99 -7.29 -2.12 -37.43
N ASN A 100 -7.59 -1.54 -38.58
CA ASN A 100 -7.10 -1.95 -39.88
C ASN A 100 -5.71 -1.34 -40.18
N ARG A 101 -5.62 -0.02 -40.05
CA ARG A 101 -4.41 0.74 -40.28
C ARG A 101 -4.18 1.76 -39.17
N LEU A 102 -2.92 1.89 -38.72
CA LEU A 102 -2.50 2.91 -37.77
C LEU A 102 -1.57 3.89 -38.50
N SER A 103 -1.91 5.18 -38.46
CA SER A 103 -1.11 6.26 -39.02
C SER A 103 -0.89 7.36 -37.99
N TYR A 104 0.14 8.18 -38.20
CA TYR A 104 0.57 9.22 -37.27
C TYR A 104 0.64 10.56 -38.01
N ASP A 105 0.16 11.63 -37.37
CA ASP A 105 0.26 13.02 -37.83
C ASP A 105 0.88 13.86 -36.72
N PHE A 106 2.12 14.28 -36.90
CA PHE A 106 2.85 15.09 -35.95
C PHE A 106 2.81 16.56 -36.34
N ARG A 107 2.04 17.38 -35.63
CA ARG A 107 2.07 18.84 -35.82
C ARG A 107 3.32 19.47 -35.19
N ASP A 108 4.01 18.71 -34.35
CA ASP A 108 5.31 19.04 -33.73
C ASP A 108 6.35 18.04 -34.20
N ARG A 109 7.17 18.45 -35.18
CA ARG A 109 8.19 17.59 -35.82
C ARG A 109 9.28 17.10 -34.87
N PHE A 110 9.54 17.83 -33.78
CA PHE A 110 10.52 17.37 -32.76
C PHE A 110 10.00 16.17 -31.99
N LEU A 111 8.70 16.13 -31.70
CA LEU A 111 8.09 14.99 -31.01
C LEU A 111 8.03 13.74 -31.91
N GLU A 112 7.96 13.91 -33.22
CA GLU A 112 8.02 12.79 -34.17
C GLU A 112 9.28 11.95 -34.00
N GLN A 113 10.45 12.59 -33.89
CA GLN A 113 11.74 11.91 -33.71
C GLN A 113 11.84 11.16 -32.36
N ILE A 114 11.02 11.51 -31.37
CA ILE A 114 11.03 10.90 -30.05
C ILE A 114 9.98 9.81 -29.94
N ILE A 115 8.78 10.04 -30.47
CA ILE A 115 7.64 9.12 -30.33
C ILE A 115 7.73 7.95 -31.32
N LEU A 116 8.14 8.18 -32.59
CA LEU A 116 8.21 7.12 -33.60
C LEU A 116 9.11 5.94 -33.20
N PRO A 117 10.32 6.13 -32.67
CA PRO A 117 11.13 5.01 -32.17
C PRO A 117 10.49 4.26 -31.02
N ASP A 118 9.63 4.91 -30.20
CA ASP A 118 8.96 4.32 -29.06
C ASP A 118 7.65 3.59 -29.40
N THR A 119 7.21 3.61 -30.65
CA THR A 119 6.02 2.88 -31.14
C THR A 119 6.13 1.37 -30.96
N VAL A 120 7.35 0.83 -30.83
CA VAL A 120 7.60 -0.58 -30.48
C VAL A 120 6.92 -0.95 -29.13
N HIS A 121 6.78 0.02 -28.22
CA HIS A 121 6.11 -0.15 -26.92
C HIS A 121 4.62 0.28 -26.96
N SER A 122 4.08 0.63 -28.14
CA SER A 122 2.69 1.04 -28.27
C SER A 122 1.74 -0.06 -27.84
N LEU A 123 0.66 0.34 -27.19
CA LEU A 123 -0.47 -0.52 -26.83
C LEU A 123 -1.41 -0.74 -28.02
N LEU A 124 -1.28 0.07 -29.08
CA LEU A 124 -2.11 -0.01 -30.27
C LEU A 124 -1.45 -0.90 -31.33
N ARG A 125 -2.18 -1.90 -31.82
CA ARG A 125 -1.71 -2.81 -32.87
C ARG A 125 -2.77 -3.05 -33.91
N THR A 126 -2.36 -3.19 -35.15
CA THR A 126 -3.25 -3.60 -36.23
C THR A 126 -3.84 -4.98 -35.97
N GLY A 127 -5.14 -5.16 -36.23
CA GLY A 127 -5.91 -6.37 -35.99
C GLY A 127 -6.51 -6.48 -34.59
N GLU A 128 -6.08 -5.66 -33.62
CA GLU A 128 -6.70 -5.64 -32.28
C GLU A 128 -8.03 -4.86 -32.27
N VAL A 129 -8.83 -5.09 -31.23
CA VAL A 129 -10.13 -4.42 -31.07
C VAL A 129 -9.92 -2.93 -30.86
N PHE A 130 -10.72 -2.12 -31.53
CA PHE A 130 -10.78 -0.67 -31.33
C PHE A 130 -11.45 -0.37 -29.98
N ASP A 131 -10.66 -0.23 -28.94
CA ASP A 131 -11.10 -0.02 -27.58
C ASP A 131 -10.63 1.36 -27.09
N MET A 132 -11.57 2.23 -26.76
CA MET A 132 -11.30 3.59 -26.28
C MET A 132 -10.47 3.60 -24.99
N GLU A 133 -10.60 2.57 -24.14
CA GLU A 133 -9.79 2.44 -22.92
C GLU A 133 -8.31 2.23 -23.26
N VAL A 134 -8.02 1.45 -24.28
CA VAL A 134 -6.64 1.21 -24.77
C VAL A 134 -6.08 2.49 -25.42
N LEU A 135 -6.91 3.23 -26.17
CA LEU A 135 -6.52 4.53 -26.72
C LEU A 135 -6.16 5.53 -25.61
N ASP A 136 -6.96 5.61 -24.55
CA ASP A 136 -6.66 6.47 -23.40
C ASP A 136 -5.41 6.02 -22.65
N GLN A 137 -5.19 4.72 -22.49
CA GLN A 137 -3.97 4.19 -21.91
C GLN A 137 -2.73 4.53 -22.72
N GLU A 138 -2.81 4.47 -24.06
CA GLU A 138 -1.72 4.88 -24.94
C GLU A 138 -1.43 6.38 -24.84
N ARG A 139 -2.46 7.24 -24.79
CA ARG A 139 -2.30 8.67 -24.54
C ARG A 139 -1.56 8.92 -23.22
N GLN A 140 -1.92 8.21 -22.16
CA GLN A 140 -1.27 8.33 -20.86
C GLN A 140 0.17 7.80 -20.90
N ARG A 141 0.43 6.70 -21.63
CA ARG A 141 1.76 6.13 -21.80
C ARG A 141 2.70 7.13 -22.48
N ILE A 142 2.29 7.67 -23.64
CA ILE A 142 3.09 8.66 -24.39
C ILE A 142 3.28 9.94 -23.56
N THR A 143 2.24 10.43 -22.90
CA THR A 143 2.35 11.60 -22.01
C THR A 143 3.38 11.38 -20.91
N THR A 144 3.35 10.23 -20.25
CA THR A 144 4.32 9.87 -19.21
C THR A 144 5.73 9.76 -19.77
N TYR A 145 5.88 9.12 -20.94
CA TYR A 145 7.15 8.96 -21.64
C TYR A 145 7.82 10.30 -21.96
N LEU A 146 7.03 11.27 -22.44
CA LEU A 146 7.51 12.62 -22.75
C LEU A 146 7.79 13.43 -21.47
N LYS A 147 6.94 13.33 -20.46
CA LYS A 147 7.18 13.99 -19.15
C LYS A 147 8.43 13.47 -18.43
N GLN A 148 8.84 12.23 -18.67
CA GLN A 148 10.13 11.71 -18.20
C GLN A 148 11.34 12.34 -18.90
N ARG A 149 11.13 12.97 -20.09
CA ARG A 149 12.15 13.58 -20.94
C ARG A 149 12.14 15.11 -20.96
N GLY A 150 11.37 15.71 -20.03
CA GLY A 150 11.39 17.16 -19.85
C GLY A 150 10.19 17.91 -20.42
N TYR A 151 9.29 17.26 -21.12
CA TYR A 151 8.10 17.91 -21.71
C TYR A 151 7.03 18.15 -20.65
N TYR A 152 7.25 19.14 -19.77
CA TYR A 152 6.39 19.43 -18.63
C TYR A 152 4.94 19.75 -19.04
N ASN A 153 4.77 20.62 -20.06
CA ASN A 153 3.46 21.08 -20.52
C ASN A 153 2.70 20.09 -21.38
N PHE A 154 3.33 18.98 -21.77
CA PHE A 154 2.65 17.95 -22.55
C PHE A 154 1.60 17.23 -21.72
N THR A 155 0.38 17.15 -22.22
CA THR A 155 -0.77 16.52 -21.54
C THR A 155 -1.44 15.51 -22.47
N VAL A 156 -2.33 14.69 -21.91
CA VAL A 156 -3.15 13.76 -22.72
C VAL A 156 -3.98 14.44 -23.80
N ASN A 157 -4.33 15.73 -23.59
CA ASN A 157 -5.09 16.52 -24.56
C ASN A 157 -4.28 16.95 -25.80
N ASN A 158 -2.97 16.79 -25.76
CA ASN A 158 -2.12 17.00 -26.93
C ASN A 158 -2.17 15.84 -27.93
N ILE A 159 -2.84 14.73 -27.57
CA ILE A 159 -3.02 13.57 -28.45
C ILE A 159 -4.49 13.40 -28.75
N GLU A 160 -4.84 13.41 -30.03
CA GLU A 160 -6.17 13.09 -30.53
C GLU A 160 -6.13 11.89 -31.44
N TYR A 161 -7.28 11.25 -31.63
CA TYR A 161 -7.46 10.16 -32.58
C TYR A 161 -8.57 10.53 -33.56
N GLU A 162 -8.29 10.40 -34.83
CA GLU A 162 -9.29 10.35 -35.88
C GLU A 162 -9.49 8.88 -36.28
N ALA A 163 -10.74 8.44 -36.29
CA ALA A 163 -11.13 7.08 -36.58
C ALA A 163 -12.07 7.09 -37.81
N ASP A 164 -11.65 6.49 -38.92
CA ASP A 164 -12.45 6.30 -40.10
C ASP A 164 -12.96 4.87 -40.17
N THR A 165 -14.28 4.70 -40.18
CA THR A 165 -14.93 3.41 -40.27
C THR A 165 -15.20 3.06 -41.73
N LEU A 166 -14.41 2.15 -42.29
CA LEU A 166 -14.53 1.67 -43.63
C LEU A 166 -15.84 0.92 -43.87
N GLY A 167 -16.88 1.61 -44.30
CA GLY A 167 -18.13 1.14 -44.92
C GLY A 167 -18.67 -0.25 -44.55
N GLY A 168 -18.82 -0.56 -43.27
CA GLY A 168 -19.53 -1.76 -42.82
C GLY A 168 -18.70 -3.03 -42.60
N ASN A 169 -17.41 -3.01 -42.80
CA ASN A 169 -16.51 -4.19 -42.71
C ASN A 169 -15.97 -4.42 -41.25
N HIS A 170 -16.51 -3.76 -40.24
CA HIS A 170 -16.03 -3.78 -38.86
C HIS A 170 -14.52 -3.45 -38.70
N LEU A 171 -13.98 -2.63 -39.62
CA LEU A 171 -12.62 -2.15 -39.65
C LEU A 171 -12.56 -0.65 -39.44
N VAL A 172 -11.48 -0.18 -38.77
CA VAL A 172 -11.23 1.24 -38.46
C VAL A 172 -9.82 1.60 -38.90
N ASP A 173 -9.68 2.59 -39.74
CA ASP A 173 -8.40 3.26 -39.99
C ASP A 173 -8.22 4.34 -38.92
N LEU A 174 -7.18 4.18 -38.10
CA LEU A 174 -6.91 5.02 -36.93
C LEU A 174 -5.72 5.94 -37.25
N LYS A 175 -5.92 7.24 -37.04
CA LYS A 175 -4.89 8.25 -37.17
C LYS A 175 -4.66 8.93 -35.83
N MET A 176 -3.46 8.83 -35.29
CA MET A 176 -3.05 9.53 -34.07
C MET A 176 -2.44 10.89 -34.45
N ILE A 177 -3.03 11.96 -33.91
CA ILE A 177 -2.59 13.34 -34.10
C ILE A 177 -1.92 13.84 -32.84
N VAL A 178 -0.64 14.22 -32.96
CA VAL A 178 0.12 14.83 -31.88
C VAL A 178 0.19 16.34 -32.10
N LYS A 179 -0.49 17.08 -31.24
CA LYS A 179 -0.66 18.53 -31.33
C LYS A 179 0.48 19.29 -30.66
N GLN A 180 0.64 20.53 -31.09
CA GLN A 180 1.42 21.54 -30.40
C GLN A 180 0.80 21.93 -29.08
N HIS A 181 1.57 22.60 -28.21
CA HIS A 181 1.09 23.13 -26.95
C HIS A 181 0.27 24.41 -27.16
N LEU A 182 -0.93 24.47 -26.59
CA LEU A 182 -1.75 25.68 -26.57
C LEU A 182 -1.22 26.62 -25.48
N ALA A 183 -0.54 27.69 -25.89
CA ALA A 183 0.06 28.69 -24.99
C ALA A 183 -0.93 29.78 -24.52
N GLY A 184 -2.08 29.91 -25.18
CA GLY A 184 -3.10 30.91 -24.86
C GLY A 184 -3.90 31.31 -26.08
N TYR A 185 -4.55 32.46 -25.98
CA TYR A 185 -5.31 33.07 -27.07
C TYR A 185 -4.82 34.51 -27.27
N ASN A 186 -4.80 34.97 -28.52
CA ASN A 186 -4.49 36.37 -28.82
C ASN A 186 -5.69 37.31 -28.50
N GLU A 187 -5.52 38.60 -28.65
CA GLU A 187 -6.56 39.62 -28.41
C GLU A 187 -7.81 39.40 -29.31
N GLN A 188 -7.68 38.72 -30.42
CA GLN A 188 -8.74 38.40 -31.37
C GLN A 188 -9.42 37.04 -31.09
N GLY A 189 -8.98 36.30 -30.05
CA GLY A 189 -9.52 35.01 -29.67
C GLY A 189 -8.97 33.80 -30.44
N TYR A 190 -7.93 33.97 -31.29
CA TYR A 190 -7.27 32.86 -31.98
C TYR A 190 -6.26 32.13 -31.07
N PRO A 191 -6.17 30.77 -31.14
CA PRO A 191 -5.25 30.01 -30.33
C PRO A 191 -3.78 30.30 -30.71
N ILE A 192 -2.95 30.53 -29.69
CA ILE A 192 -1.51 30.66 -29.82
C ILE A 192 -0.91 29.27 -29.60
N LEU A 193 -0.40 28.64 -30.66
CA LEU A 193 0.23 27.32 -30.61
C LEU A 193 1.76 27.46 -30.56
N ARG A 194 2.41 26.67 -29.73
CA ARG A 194 3.87 26.58 -29.62
C ARG A 194 4.33 25.12 -29.70
N ASN A 195 5.53 24.89 -30.23
CA ASN A 195 6.15 23.59 -30.15
C ASN A 195 6.37 23.21 -28.67
N ASN A 196 6.26 21.92 -28.37
CA ASN A 196 6.49 21.42 -27.02
C ASN A 196 7.96 21.60 -26.64
N THR A 197 8.21 22.24 -25.51
CA THR A 197 9.54 22.65 -25.05
C THR A 197 10.05 21.70 -23.98
N VAL A 198 11.35 21.43 -23.98
CA VAL A 198 12.02 20.70 -22.88
C VAL A 198 12.33 21.69 -21.76
N TYR A 199 11.93 21.35 -20.56
CA TYR A 199 12.12 22.19 -19.39
C TYR A 199 13.24 21.67 -18.49
N ARG A 200 14.04 22.61 -17.97
CA ARG A 200 15.00 22.38 -16.88
C ARG A 200 14.54 23.02 -15.59
N ILE A 201 14.97 22.46 -14.49
CA ILE A 201 14.70 23.02 -13.17
C ILE A 201 15.74 24.12 -12.89
N ASP A 202 15.28 25.34 -12.67
CA ASP A 202 16.16 26.45 -12.27
C ASP A 202 16.34 26.49 -10.76
N GLN A 203 15.25 26.67 -10.04
CA GLN A 203 15.24 26.85 -8.60
C GLN A 203 14.31 25.85 -7.91
N ILE A 204 14.71 25.39 -6.73
CA ILE A 204 13.90 24.46 -5.93
C ILE A 204 13.72 25.09 -4.54
N ASN A 205 12.49 25.39 -4.19
CA ASN A 205 12.09 25.90 -2.89
C ASN A 205 11.30 24.83 -2.15
N ILE A 206 11.62 24.55 -0.90
CA ILE A 206 10.81 23.69 -0.03
C ILE A 206 10.32 24.48 1.17
N PHE A 207 9.02 24.37 1.44
CA PHE A 207 8.32 25.00 2.56
C PHE A 207 7.90 23.91 3.55
N PRO A 208 8.77 23.51 4.50
CA PRO A 208 8.50 22.36 5.38
C PRO A 208 7.45 22.64 6.45
N ASN A 209 6.99 23.88 6.55
CA ASN A 209 5.93 24.30 7.48
C ASN A 209 4.93 25.23 6.76
N TYR A 210 4.44 24.77 5.60
CA TYR A 210 3.50 25.53 4.81
C TYR A 210 2.13 25.55 5.47
N ASP A 211 1.57 26.75 5.63
CA ASP A 211 0.19 26.95 6.09
C ASP A 211 -0.61 27.60 4.95
N PRO A 212 -1.53 26.86 4.31
CA PRO A 212 -2.33 27.40 3.20
C PRO A 212 -3.26 28.54 3.62
N THR A 213 -3.68 28.60 4.89
CA THR A 213 -4.53 29.66 5.40
C THR A 213 -3.74 30.96 5.61
N ALA A 214 -2.56 30.86 6.19
CA ALA A 214 -1.66 31.99 6.37
C ALA A 214 -1.12 32.51 5.03
N ALA A 215 -0.92 31.65 4.05
CA ALA A 215 -0.37 32.00 2.72
C ALA A 215 -1.27 32.95 1.90
N ILE A 216 -2.54 33.10 2.27
CA ILE A 216 -3.49 34.04 1.64
C ILE A 216 -3.19 35.50 2.07
N ALA A 217 -2.56 35.70 3.22
CA ALA A 217 -2.27 37.03 3.73
C ALA A 217 -1.22 37.78 2.86
N PRO A 218 -1.43 39.04 2.49
CA PRO A 218 -0.53 39.81 1.64
C PRO A 218 0.92 39.89 2.16
N ASP A 219 1.09 39.90 3.48
CA ASP A 219 2.38 40.01 4.16
C ASP A 219 3.06 38.66 4.46
N TYR A 220 2.46 37.53 4.09
CA TYR A 220 3.00 36.19 4.36
C TYR A 220 4.45 36.03 3.89
N ARG A 221 4.75 36.49 2.65
CA ARG A 221 6.10 36.38 2.08
C ARG A 221 7.15 37.23 2.82
N LYS A 222 6.78 38.36 3.42
CA LYS A 222 7.69 39.21 4.18
C LYS A 222 8.16 38.55 5.48
N GLY A 223 7.36 37.64 6.04
CA GLY A 223 7.67 36.87 7.24
C GLY A 223 8.56 35.67 7.01
N LEU A 224 8.93 35.37 5.76
CA LEU A 224 9.72 34.21 5.42
C LEU A 224 11.22 34.49 5.41
N ASP A 225 12.02 33.49 5.76
CA ASP A 225 13.47 33.43 5.65
C ASP A 225 13.88 32.18 4.89
N THR A 226 15.09 32.18 4.30
CA THR A 226 15.53 31.09 3.42
C THR A 226 16.95 30.65 3.75
N ILE A 227 17.14 29.34 3.88
CA ILE A 227 18.46 28.73 4.00
C ILE A 227 18.77 27.97 2.72
N TYR A 228 19.82 28.37 2.03
CA TYR A 228 20.34 27.62 0.88
C TYR A 228 21.16 26.41 1.35
N TYR A 229 20.84 25.23 0.83
CA TYR A 229 21.62 24.01 1.11
C TYR A 229 21.71 23.11 -0.13
N ARG A 230 22.87 23.07 -0.77
CA ARG A 230 23.19 22.18 -1.91
C ARG A 230 22.13 22.15 -3.02
N GLY A 231 21.75 23.32 -3.53
CA GLY A 231 20.76 23.45 -4.60
C GLY A 231 19.31 23.39 -4.13
N LEU A 232 19.05 23.44 -2.83
CA LEU A 232 17.72 23.47 -2.25
C LEU A 232 17.56 24.72 -1.37
N ASN A 233 16.57 25.54 -1.62
CA ASN A 233 16.16 26.63 -0.76
C ASN A 233 15.14 26.12 0.24
N VAL A 234 15.46 26.15 1.52
CA VAL A 234 14.55 25.78 2.60
C VAL A 234 13.95 27.06 3.15
N VAL A 235 12.67 27.28 2.87
CA VAL A 235 11.92 28.48 3.23
C VAL A 235 11.14 28.21 4.51
N TYR A 236 11.27 29.07 5.51
CA TYR A 236 10.62 28.93 6.81
C TYR A 236 10.24 30.30 7.39
N HIS A 237 9.35 30.31 8.36
CA HIS A 237 8.92 31.57 9.00
C HIS A 237 9.99 32.07 9.97
N LYS A 238 10.30 33.37 9.92
CA LYS A 238 11.34 34.02 10.74
C LYS A 238 11.15 33.83 12.24
N ASP A 239 9.90 33.78 12.69
CA ASP A 239 9.56 33.56 14.11
C ASP A 239 10.10 32.23 14.64
N ASN A 240 10.30 31.27 13.79
CA ASN A 240 10.80 29.93 14.16
C ASN A 240 12.33 29.84 14.32
N LYS A 241 13.07 30.95 14.20
CA LYS A 241 14.56 31.04 14.26
C LYS A 241 15.31 30.02 13.38
N ARG A 242 14.71 28.89 13.01
CA ARG A 242 15.27 27.80 12.18
C ARG A 242 14.17 26.85 11.71
N PRO A 243 14.36 26.14 10.56
CA PRO A 243 13.37 25.22 10.03
C PRO A 243 13.10 24.04 10.98
N ASN A 244 11.87 23.51 10.96
CA ASN A 244 11.45 22.37 11.78
C ASN A 244 12.21 21.10 11.45
N ILE A 245 12.67 20.95 10.20
CA ILE A 245 13.49 19.82 9.74
C ILE A 245 14.82 20.35 9.24
N ARG A 246 15.88 19.64 9.51
CA ARG A 246 17.24 19.99 9.06
C ARG A 246 17.33 20.01 7.53
N PRO A 247 17.93 21.05 6.91
CA PRO A 247 18.09 21.14 5.46
C PRO A 247 18.78 19.91 4.82
N SER A 248 19.72 19.31 5.53
CA SER A 248 20.43 18.11 5.08
C SER A 248 19.50 16.89 4.92
N VAL A 249 18.47 16.78 5.76
CA VAL A 249 17.46 15.70 5.67
C VAL A 249 16.52 15.95 4.50
N LEU A 250 16.05 17.20 4.34
CA LEU A 250 15.20 17.59 3.22
C LEU A 250 15.90 17.34 1.88
N ARG A 251 17.21 17.68 1.79
CA ARG A 251 17.99 17.45 0.56
C ARG A 251 18.11 15.96 0.19
N GLN A 252 18.13 15.07 1.16
CA GLN A 252 18.22 13.62 0.92
C GLN A 252 16.95 13.04 0.30
N ILE A 253 15.79 13.62 0.61
CA ILE A 253 14.48 13.12 0.17
C ILE A 253 13.95 13.82 -1.09
N VAL A 254 14.59 14.89 -1.58
CA VAL A 254 14.20 15.60 -2.80
C VAL A 254 15.18 15.25 -3.92
N PRO A 255 14.91 14.25 -4.80
CA PRO A 255 15.82 13.87 -5.89
C PRO A 255 15.76 14.80 -7.10
N ILE A 256 15.17 15.99 -6.97
CA ILE A 256 15.15 17.04 -7.97
C ILE A 256 16.38 17.93 -7.75
N TYR A 257 17.09 18.30 -8.80
CA TYR A 257 18.31 19.13 -8.74
C TYR A 257 18.23 20.30 -9.72
N PRO A 258 18.81 21.47 -9.39
CA PRO A 258 18.92 22.59 -10.33
C PRO A 258 19.67 22.17 -11.60
N ASN A 259 19.33 22.77 -12.73
CA ASN A 259 19.86 22.52 -14.09
C ASN A 259 19.58 21.11 -14.65
N TYR A 260 18.89 20.22 -13.91
CA TYR A 260 18.46 18.93 -14.46
C TYR A 260 17.16 19.09 -15.26
N VAL A 261 17.04 18.27 -16.30
CA VAL A 261 15.80 18.17 -17.07
C VAL A 261 14.66 17.70 -16.18
N TYR A 262 13.50 18.32 -16.33
CA TYR A 262 12.27 17.91 -15.64
C TYR A 262 11.99 16.43 -15.90
N ASN A 263 11.60 15.72 -14.86
CA ASN A 263 11.24 14.30 -14.94
C ASN A 263 10.15 13.96 -13.93
N ILE A 264 9.00 13.52 -14.44
CA ILE A 264 7.81 13.20 -13.63
C ILE A 264 8.10 12.12 -12.58
N ASN A 265 8.94 11.13 -12.88
CA ASN A 265 9.28 10.08 -11.91
C ASN A 265 10.02 10.64 -10.69
N ARG A 266 10.86 11.68 -10.87
CA ARG A 266 11.53 12.36 -9.75
C ARG A 266 10.56 13.18 -8.92
N VAL A 267 9.53 13.73 -9.55
CA VAL A 267 8.43 14.44 -8.85
C VAL A 267 7.65 13.47 -7.97
N ASP A 268 7.21 12.36 -8.55
CA ASP A 268 6.49 11.30 -7.83
C ASP A 268 7.34 10.71 -6.71
N GLN A 269 8.63 10.50 -6.98
CA GLN A 269 9.59 10.04 -5.97
C GLN A 269 9.72 11.04 -4.81
N THR A 270 9.82 12.34 -5.13
CA THR A 270 9.86 13.41 -4.12
C THR A 270 8.62 13.38 -3.24
N TYR A 271 7.44 13.35 -3.85
CA TYR A 271 6.18 13.27 -3.13
C TYR A 271 6.12 12.05 -2.20
N ASN A 272 6.42 10.86 -2.76
CA ASN A 272 6.39 9.61 -2.02
C ASN A 272 7.40 9.59 -0.85
N GLN A 273 8.61 10.12 -1.05
CA GLN A 273 9.62 10.21 0.00
C GLN A 273 9.21 11.17 1.11
N ILE A 274 8.67 12.33 0.77
CA ILE A 274 8.16 13.31 1.75
C ILE A 274 7.03 12.67 2.57
N MET A 275 6.05 12.05 1.92
CA MET A 275 4.93 11.41 2.62
C MET A 275 5.36 10.21 3.47
N SER A 276 6.38 9.47 3.04
CA SER A 276 6.92 8.32 3.77
C SER A 276 7.61 8.67 5.09
N MET A 277 8.01 9.93 5.28
CA MET A 277 8.59 10.39 6.55
C MET A 277 7.60 10.28 7.71
N GLY A 278 6.28 10.29 7.44
CA GLY A 278 5.23 10.25 8.46
C GLY A 278 5.13 11.53 9.32
N TYR A 279 5.93 12.54 9.00
CA TYR A 279 5.91 13.85 9.65
C TYR A 279 4.96 14.84 8.94
N PHE A 280 4.75 14.68 7.63
CA PHE A 280 3.88 15.55 6.85
C PHE A 280 2.49 14.93 6.69
N LYS A 281 1.46 15.75 6.80
CA LYS A 281 0.06 15.40 6.54
C LYS A 281 -0.23 15.40 5.04
N SER A 282 0.34 16.35 4.31
CA SER A 282 0.27 16.46 2.86
C SER A 282 1.48 17.19 2.31
N ALA A 283 1.76 16.94 1.04
CA ALA A 283 2.76 17.65 0.26
C ALA A 283 2.19 17.99 -1.12
N ASN A 284 2.60 19.13 -1.67
CA ASN A 284 2.26 19.53 -3.02
C ASN A 284 3.53 20.00 -3.73
N VAL A 285 3.78 19.53 -4.95
CA VAL A 285 4.93 19.93 -5.77
C VAL A 285 4.40 20.71 -6.95
N ILE A 286 4.67 22.00 -6.96
CA ILE A 286 4.17 22.97 -7.95
C ILE A 286 5.35 23.44 -8.78
N PHE A 287 5.12 23.56 -10.07
CA PHE A 287 6.10 24.12 -10.99
C PHE A 287 5.53 25.40 -11.61
N ASN A 288 6.32 26.44 -11.58
CA ASN A 288 6.01 27.74 -12.19
C ASN A 288 7.01 28.01 -13.31
N GLU A 289 6.51 28.28 -14.51
CA GLU A 289 7.35 28.70 -15.61
C GLU A 289 7.90 30.10 -15.34
N GLN A 290 9.19 30.29 -15.62
CA GLN A 290 9.79 31.63 -15.54
C GLN A 290 9.50 32.37 -16.84
N ALA A 291 8.88 33.54 -16.74
CA ALA A 291 8.39 34.34 -17.87
C ALA A 291 9.47 34.69 -18.89
N ASP A 292 10.73 34.89 -18.44
CA ASP A 292 11.87 35.19 -19.31
C ASP A 292 12.53 33.95 -19.96
N SER A 293 12.15 32.76 -19.54
CA SER A 293 12.79 31.50 -19.96
C SER A 293 12.23 30.95 -21.27
N VAL A 294 10.99 31.27 -21.58
CA VAL A 294 10.39 30.92 -22.87
C VAL A 294 10.76 32.02 -23.85
N ALA A 295 11.86 31.82 -24.57
CA ALA A 295 12.33 32.83 -25.51
C ALA A 295 11.22 33.29 -26.43
N LYS A 296 11.20 34.61 -26.70
CA LYS A 296 10.26 35.29 -27.57
C LYS A 296 10.17 34.73 -29.04
N ASP A 297 11.01 33.76 -29.36
CA ASP A 297 11.17 33.18 -30.69
C ASP A 297 10.64 31.74 -30.82
N ASN A 298 9.92 31.19 -29.90
CA ASN A 298 9.13 29.97 -30.12
C ASN A 298 7.85 30.39 -30.85
N TYR A 299 7.91 30.35 -32.18
CA TYR A 299 6.97 30.96 -33.08
C TYR A 299 5.52 30.52 -32.88
N VAL A 300 4.70 31.54 -32.83
CA VAL A 300 3.27 31.53 -32.98
C VAL A 300 2.96 31.21 -34.45
N THR A 301 2.44 30.06 -34.73
CA THR A 301 1.84 29.79 -36.04
C THR A 301 0.40 30.26 -35.96
N PHE A 302 0.09 31.39 -36.60
CA PHE A 302 -1.29 31.76 -36.84
C PHE A 302 -1.86 30.80 -37.89
N VAL A 303 -2.81 29.99 -37.51
CA VAL A 303 -3.62 29.24 -38.44
C VAL A 303 -4.71 30.18 -39.00
N GLY A 304 -4.31 31.09 -39.88
CA GLY A 304 -5.24 31.75 -40.78
C GLY A 304 -5.45 30.84 -41.97
N GLU A 305 -6.69 30.72 -42.44
CA GLU A 305 -7.04 29.94 -43.62
C GLU A 305 -6.07 30.21 -44.77
N GLY A 306 -5.35 29.17 -45.22
CA GLY A 306 -4.74 29.10 -46.54
C GLY A 306 -3.26 29.43 -46.71
N LYS A 307 -2.41 29.48 -45.66
CA LYS A 307 -0.96 29.56 -45.85
C LYS A 307 -0.23 28.46 -45.09
N GLU A 308 0.53 27.62 -45.81
CA GLU A 308 1.50 26.72 -45.18
C GLU A 308 2.55 27.51 -44.38
N PRO A 309 2.96 27.03 -43.21
CA PRO A 309 3.98 27.71 -42.43
C PRO A 309 5.32 27.67 -43.14
N ALA A 310 5.95 28.84 -43.30
CA ALA A 310 7.28 28.96 -43.84
C ALA A 310 8.28 28.12 -43.04
N ASP A 311 9.19 27.43 -43.72
CA ASP A 311 10.31 26.65 -43.18
C ASP A 311 11.25 27.56 -42.37
N SER A 312 10.97 27.78 -41.10
CA SER A 312 11.91 28.41 -40.18
C SER A 312 12.63 27.31 -39.39
N VAL A 313 13.94 27.29 -39.50
CA VAL A 313 14.84 26.43 -38.68
C VAL A 313 14.65 26.78 -37.22
N HIS A 314 14.00 25.91 -36.50
CA HIS A 314 13.70 26.13 -35.07
C HIS A 314 14.74 25.48 -34.18
N GLN A 315 15.59 26.29 -33.56
CA GLN A 315 16.40 25.85 -32.42
C GLN A 315 15.47 25.51 -31.27
N THR A 316 15.58 24.29 -30.74
CA THR A 316 14.95 23.87 -29.50
C THR A 316 15.50 24.71 -28.36
N ARG A 317 14.75 25.71 -27.92
CA ARG A 317 15.11 26.48 -26.70
C ARG A 317 14.54 25.79 -25.48
N GLU A 318 15.38 25.68 -24.46
CA GLU A 318 15.02 25.10 -23.17
C GLU A 318 14.22 26.12 -22.35
N GLY A 319 13.11 25.66 -21.73
CA GLY A 319 12.37 26.43 -20.75
C GLY A 319 12.91 26.14 -19.35
N TYR A 320 12.64 27.06 -18.42
CA TYR A 320 13.04 26.90 -17.02
C TYR A 320 11.85 26.90 -16.09
N LEU A 321 11.90 26.00 -15.08
CA LEU A 321 10.86 25.81 -14.08
C LEU A 321 11.40 26.11 -12.70
N GLN A 322 10.67 26.93 -11.93
CA GLN A 322 10.83 27.00 -10.50
C GLN A 322 9.96 25.92 -9.85
N CYS A 323 10.57 25.11 -8.99
CA CYS A 323 9.89 24.02 -8.26
C CYS A 323 9.61 24.46 -6.82
N ASP A 324 8.34 24.60 -6.44
CA ASP A 324 7.92 24.91 -5.09
C ASP A 324 7.29 23.68 -4.43
N ILE A 325 7.90 23.20 -3.38
CA ILE A 325 7.47 22.02 -2.62
C ILE A 325 6.83 22.49 -1.31
N GLN A 326 5.50 22.45 -1.24
CA GLN A 326 4.72 22.90 -0.10
C GLN A 326 4.37 21.69 0.78
N CYS A 327 4.86 21.65 2.02
CA CYS A 327 4.64 20.55 2.95
C CYS A 327 3.88 21.03 4.18
N ILE A 328 2.72 20.42 4.44
CA ILE A 328 1.91 20.69 5.64
C ILE A 328 2.29 19.66 6.70
N PRO A 329 2.87 20.09 7.85
CA PRO A 329 3.24 19.17 8.91
C PRO A 329 2.01 18.56 9.60
N ALA A 330 2.13 17.31 10.05
CA ALA A 330 1.20 16.71 11.00
C ALA A 330 1.50 17.22 12.43
N LEU A 331 0.61 16.96 13.37
CA LEU A 331 0.87 17.22 14.78
C LEU A 331 2.11 16.48 15.23
N LYS A 332 3.05 17.20 15.84
CA LYS A 332 4.34 16.65 16.27
C LYS A 332 4.17 15.54 17.28
N GLN A 333 3.21 15.65 18.17
CA GLN A 333 2.92 14.68 19.24
C GLN A 333 1.55 14.04 19.00
N GLY A 334 1.43 12.77 19.37
CA GLY A 334 0.18 12.03 19.34
C GLY A 334 0.07 11.11 20.56
N TYR A 335 -1.13 10.96 21.07
CA TYR A 335 -1.47 10.02 22.12
C TYR A 335 -2.48 9.02 21.58
N LYS A 336 -2.38 7.78 22.04
CA LYS A 336 -3.27 6.69 21.65
C LYS A 336 -3.70 5.94 22.89
N ILE A 337 -5.00 5.71 23.02
CA ILE A 337 -5.58 4.87 24.06
C ILE A 337 -6.40 3.80 23.35
N GLU A 338 -6.12 2.54 23.63
CA GLU A 338 -6.84 1.38 23.08
C GLU A 338 -7.34 0.51 24.21
N LEU A 339 -8.59 0.07 24.09
CA LEU A 339 -9.19 -0.97 24.92
C LEU A 339 -9.62 -2.09 23.99
N GLU A 340 -9.12 -3.30 24.24
CA GLU A 340 -9.39 -4.50 23.44
C GLU A 340 -10.00 -5.57 24.34
N GLY A 341 -11.16 -6.07 23.94
CA GLY A 341 -11.76 -7.26 24.50
C GLY A 341 -11.55 -8.44 23.56
N SER A 342 -11.08 -9.56 24.05
CA SER A 342 -10.85 -10.78 23.27
C SER A 342 -11.53 -11.97 23.91
N THR A 343 -11.98 -12.91 23.08
CA THR A 343 -12.49 -14.21 23.53
C THR A 343 -11.97 -15.30 22.63
N THR A 344 -11.44 -16.34 23.23
CA THR A 344 -10.99 -17.56 22.55
C THR A 344 -11.71 -18.78 23.13
N SER A 345 -11.44 -19.97 22.60
CA SER A 345 -11.91 -21.23 23.21
C SER A 345 -11.46 -21.37 24.66
N SER A 346 -10.28 -20.85 25.01
CA SER A 346 -9.60 -21.09 26.28
C SER A 346 -9.72 -19.94 27.29
N PHE A 347 -9.94 -18.67 26.87
CA PHE A 347 -9.98 -17.53 27.79
C PHE A 347 -10.82 -16.35 27.28
N TYR A 348 -11.19 -15.49 28.23
CA TYR A 348 -11.65 -14.12 27.99
C TYR A 348 -10.53 -13.16 28.35
N GLY A 349 -10.22 -12.23 27.46
CA GLY A 349 -9.15 -11.25 27.66
C GLY A 349 -9.66 -9.81 27.59
N LEU A 350 -9.03 -8.95 28.40
CA LEU A 350 -9.15 -7.50 28.32
C LEU A 350 -7.75 -6.91 28.31
N ARG A 351 -7.45 -6.05 27.34
CA ARG A 351 -6.17 -5.35 27.23
C ARG A 351 -6.39 -3.86 27.11
N ALA A 352 -5.63 -3.08 27.86
CA ALA A 352 -5.54 -1.64 27.75
C ALA A 352 -4.14 -1.26 27.28
N THR A 353 -4.05 -0.35 26.31
CA THR A 353 -2.76 0.15 25.79
C THR A 353 -2.80 1.68 25.75
N VAL A 354 -1.78 2.31 26.31
CA VAL A 354 -1.55 3.76 26.24
C VAL A 354 -0.24 3.99 25.46
N GLY A 355 -0.33 4.76 24.39
CA GLY A 355 0.80 5.08 23.53
C GLY A 355 1.05 6.58 23.44
N TYR A 356 2.32 6.94 23.32
CA TYR A 356 2.80 8.29 22.99
C TYR A 356 3.69 8.21 21.78
N GLN A 357 3.54 9.16 20.87
CA GLN A 357 4.38 9.29 19.66
C GLN A 357 4.87 10.72 19.49
N ASN A 358 6.15 10.88 19.20
CA ASN A 358 6.73 12.15 18.73
C ASN A 358 7.34 11.93 17.33
N ARG A 359 6.82 12.64 16.32
CA ARG A 359 7.18 12.44 14.90
C ARG A 359 8.43 13.19 14.43
N ASN A 360 9.07 13.97 15.29
CA ASN A 360 10.25 14.76 14.91
C ASN A 360 11.08 15.12 16.15
N ILE A 361 11.64 14.09 16.79
CA ILE A 361 12.33 14.28 18.08
C ILE A 361 13.66 15.04 17.92
N PHE A 362 14.45 14.73 16.87
CA PHE A 362 15.76 15.33 16.60
C PHE A 362 15.79 16.24 15.37
N ARG A 363 14.64 16.74 14.89
CA ARG A 363 14.52 17.60 13.71
C ARG A 363 14.97 16.96 12.39
N GLY A 364 14.90 15.65 12.29
CA GLY A 364 15.16 14.89 11.07
C GLY A 364 13.96 14.02 10.67
N ALA A 365 12.76 14.35 11.18
CA ALA A 365 11.55 13.54 11.10
C ALA A 365 11.75 12.13 11.70
N GLU A 366 12.61 12.03 12.70
CA GLU A 366 12.75 10.81 13.49
C GLU A 366 11.49 10.64 14.34
N SER A 367 10.86 9.48 14.23
CA SER A 367 9.69 9.10 15.02
C SER A 367 10.14 8.32 16.26
N PHE A 368 9.78 8.83 17.42
CA PHE A 368 9.88 8.11 18.69
C PHE A 368 8.50 7.69 19.13
N ASP A 369 8.32 6.43 19.45
CA ASP A 369 7.08 5.87 19.98
C ASP A 369 7.36 5.08 21.27
N VAL A 370 6.48 5.21 22.24
CA VAL A 370 6.48 4.41 23.47
C VAL A 370 5.04 3.98 23.77
N SER A 371 4.86 2.73 24.14
CA SER A 371 3.57 2.19 24.54
C SER A 371 3.67 1.33 25.79
N PHE A 372 2.67 1.46 26.63
CA PHE A 372 2.45 0.67 27.84
C PHE A 372 1.17 -0.12 27.65
N SER A 373 1.23 -1.42 27.87
CA SER A 373 0.08 -2.30 27.79
C SER A 373 -0.11 -3.09 29.06
N VAL A 374 -1.36 -3.26 29.47
CA VAL A 374 -1.77 -4.12 30.58
C VAL A 374 -2.85 -5.05 30.05
N GLY A 375 -2.65 -6.34 30.22
CA GLY A 375 -3.59 -7.39 29.83
C GLY A 375 -4.04 -8.18 31.03
N TYR A 376 -5.31 -8.54 31.04
CA TYR A 376 -5.90 -9.47 31.99
C TYR A 376 -6.66 -10.55 31.23
N GLU A 377 -6.37 -11.83 31.51
CA GLU A 377 -7.03 -12.96 30.90
C GLU A 377 -7.64 -13.86 31.98
N TYR A 378 -8.87 -14.30 31.74
CA TYR A 378 -9.57 -15.27 32.59
C TYR A 378 -9.76 -16.57 31.81
N MET A 379 -9.20 -17.67 32.35
CA MET A 379 -9.25 -18.99 31.71
C MET A 379 -10.60 -19.66 31.95
N LYS A 380 -11.16 -20.26 30.90
CA LYS A 380 -12.44 -20.97 30.92
C LYS A 380 -12.33 -22.37 31.53
N THR A 381 -11.11 -22.95 31.56
CA THR A 381 -10.90 -24.36 32.00
C THR A 381 -11.02 -24.51 33.50
N PRO A 382 -11.87 -25.41 34.03
CA PRO A 382 -12.13 -25.57 35.47
C PRO A 382 -10.94 -26.09 36.27
N SER A 383 -10.02 -26.84 35.65
CA SER A 383 -8.94 -27.57 36.32
C SER A 383 -7.73 -26.71 36.73
N ALA A 384 -7.67 -25.45 36.35
CA ALA A 384 -6.56 -24.58 36.71
C ALA A 384 -6.68 -24.07 38.15
N ARG A 385 -5.65 -24.28 38.98
CA ARG A 385 -5.52 -23.80 40.35
C ARG A 385 -5.58 -22.29 40.50
N LYS A 386 -5.07 -21.57 39.47
CA LYS A 386 -5.16 -20.11 39.25
C LYS A 386 -5.78 -19.85 37.89
N ARG A 387 -6.90 -19.16 37.82
CA ARG A 387 -7.63 -18.91 36.56
C ARG A 387 -7.26 -17.63 35.85
N ASN A 388 -6.43 -16.80 36.44
CA ASN A 388 -6.12 -15.47 35.95
C ASN A 388 -4.71 -15.42 35.43
N ALA A 389 -4.53 -14.73 34.29
CA ALA A 389 -3.23 -14.35 33.76
C ALA A 389 -3.16 -12.83 33.68
N ILE A 390 -2.00 -12.28 33.97
CA ILE A 390 -1.72 -10.85 33.89
C ILE A 390 -0.53 -10.65 32.97
N GLU A 391 -0.62 -9.65 32.12
CA GLU A 391 0.44 -9.27 31.18
C GLU A 391 0.75 -7.78 31.32
N PHE A 392 2.02 -7.43 31.37
CA PHE A 392 2.51 -6.06 31.30
C PHE A 392 3.50 -5.95 30.14
N GLY A 393 3.34 -4.93 29.30
CA GLY A 393 4.24 -4.68 28.19
C GLY A 393 4.69 -3.23 28.12
N VAL A 394 5.97 -3.02 27.83
CA VAL A 394 6.54 -1.73 27.50
C VAL A 394 7.27 -1.90 26.17
N ASN A 395 6.89 -1.11 25.18
CA ASN A 395 7.58 -1.09 23.89
C ASN A 395 8.02 0.33 23.58
N MET A 396 9.26 0.48 23.10
CA MET A 396 9.83 1.74 22.67
C MET A 396 10.40 1.56 21.27
N GLY A 397 10.15 2.52 20.38
CA GLY A 397 10.66 2.54 19.03
C GLY A 397 11.27 3.89 18.68
N LEU A 398 12.42 3.86 18.01
CA LEU A 398 13.02 5.05 17.40
C LEU A 398 13.30 4.76 15.94
N GLN A 399 12.58 5.46 15.05
CA GLN A 399 12.67 5.28 13.61
C GLN A 399 13.27 6.50 12.94
N PHE A 400 14.24 6.27 12.08
CA PHE A 400 14.87 7.26 11.21
C PHE A 400 14.37 7.06 9.78
N PRO A 401 13.93 8.11 9.05
CA PRO A 401 13.48 8.01 7.66
C PRO A 401 14.65 7.94 6.66
N ARG A 402 15.69 7.22 7.02
CA ARG A 402 16.90 7.01 6.22
C ARG A 402 17.67 5.80 6.73
N PHE A 403 18.61 5.29 5.94
CA PHE A 403 19.58 4.32 6.44
C PHE A 403 20.66 5.01 7.29
N LEU A 404 20.90 4.48 8.47
CA LEU A 404 22.04 4.80 9.32
C LEU A 404 23.15 3.78 9.04
N LEU A 405 23.85 3.95 7.92
CA LEU A 405 24.99 3.14 7.51
C LEU A 405 26.26 4.01 7.46
N PRO A 406 27.45 3.45 7.70
CA PRO A 406 28.69 4.19 7.67
C PRO A 406 29.11 4.68 6.26
N PHE A 407 28.39 4.24 5.22
CA PHE A 407 28.60 4.62 3.83
C PHE A 407 27.36 5.28 3.22
N ARG A 408 27.57 6.09 2.16
CA ARG A 408 26.51 6.87 1.52
C ARG A 408 25.69 5.98 0.59
N THR A 409 24.39 5.83 0.88
CA THR A 409 23.42 5.05 0.09
C THR A 409 22.71 5.85 -1.01
N GLN A 410 23.01 7.13 -1.16
CA GLN A 410 22.36 8.05 -2.11
C GLN A 410 22.49 7.62 -3.59
N ARG A 411 23.43 6.75 -3.91
CA ARG A 411 23.62 6.20 -5.27
C ARG A 411 22.63 5.08 -5.63
N TRP A 412 21.92 4.54 -4.66
CA TRP A 412 20.97 3.44 -4.87
C TRP A 412 19.59 4.00 -5.24
N GLN A 413 19.40 4.40 -6.50
CA GLN A 413 18.19 5.04 -6.99
C GLN A 413 16.94 4.14 -6.91
N SER A 414 17.11 2.83 -6.85
CA SER A 414 16.01 1.86 -6.74
C SER A 414 15.42 1.73 -5.32
N ILE A 415 16.13 2.25 -4.31
CA ILE A 415 15.69 2.17 -2.91
C ILE A 415 14.71 3.30 -2.61
N GLN A 416 13.49 2.90 -2.28
CA GLN A 416 12.42 3.79 -1.85
C GLN A 416 12.12 3.64 -0.36
N MET A 417 11.74 4.74 0.28
CA MET A 417 11.33 4.75 1.70
C MET A 417 12.31 4.07 2.65
N PRO A 418 13.64 4.37 2.56
CA PRO A 418 14.61 3.75 3.45
C PRO A 418 14.34 4.16 4.91
N ARG A 419 14.34 3.18 5.81
CA ARG A 419 14.13 3.40 7.24
C ARG A 419 15.14 2.59 8.05
N THR A 420 15.60 3.19 9.13
CA THR A 420 16.30 2.48 10.21
C THR A 420 15.44 2.53 11.45
N ARG A 421 15.22 1.40 12.11
CA ARG A 421 14.43 1.33 13.35
C ARG A 421 15.22 0.64 14.44
N LEU A 422 15.27 1.27 15.62
CA LEU A 422 15.73 0.70 16.86
C LEU A 422 14.50 0.42 17.72
N GLU A 423 14.36 -0.82 18.18
CA GLU A 423 13.23 -1.28 19.00
C GLU A 423 13.74 -1.82 20.33
N PHE A 424 13.03 -1.51 21.37
CA PHE A 424 13.23 -2.06 22.71
C PHE A 424 11.87 -2.50 23.25
N GLY A 425 11.80 -3.69 23.81
CA GLY A 425 10.58 -4.22 24.37
C GLY A 425 10.84 -5.02 25.64
N ILE A 426 9.94 -4.89 26.61
CA ILE A 426 9.84 -5.79 27.76
C ILE A 426 8.40 -6.22 27.87
N ASN A 427 8.16 -7.52 27.94
CA ASN A 427 6.86 -8.11 28.15
C ASN A 427 6.95 -9.11 29.33
N PHE A 428 6.18 -8.85 30.34
CA PHE A 428 6.05 -9.72 31.51
C PHE A 428 4.68 -10.39 31.47
N GLN A 429 4.65 -11.72 31.63
CA GLN A 429 3.45 -12.52 31.69
C GLN A 429 3.46 -13.38 32.95
N ASP A 430 2.44 -13.24 33.78
CA ASP A 430 2.18 -14.13 34.92
C ASP A 430 0.96 -15.01 34.57
N ARG A 431 1.23 -16.25 34.19
CA ARG A 431 0.23 -17.28 33.85
C ARG A 431 0.06 -18.30 34.96
N PRO A 432 -0.99 -19.11 34.97
CA PRO A 432 -1.27 -20.07 36.04
C PRO A 432 -0.12 -21.02 36.35
N TYR A 433 0.69 -21.39 35.35
CA TYR A 433 1.74 -22.41 35.47
C TYR A 433 3.15 -21.86 35.41
N TYR A 434 3.34 -20.69 34.78
CA TYR A 434 4.65 -20.10 34.56
C TYR A 434 4.61 -18.58 34.62
N ARG A 435 5.73 -17.98 34.90
CA ARG A 435 6.04 -16.58 34.70
C ARG A 435 7.04 -16.46 33.58
N ARG A 436 6.86 -15.51 32.71
CA ARG A 436 7.74 -15.27 31.58
C ARG A 436 8.04 -13.80 31.46
N THR A 437 9.32 -13.48 31.37
CA THR A 437 9.80 -12.15 30.98
C THR A 437 10.48 -12.26 29.63
N LEU A 438 10.00 -11.52 28.64
CA LEU A 438 10.61 -11.39 27.33
C LEU A 438 11.18 -9.98 27.21
N SER A 439 12.49 -9.86 27.12
CA SER A 439 13.21 -8.61 26.84
C SER A 439 13.74 -8.66 25.42
N SER A 440 13.53 -7.63 24.63
CA SER A 440 13.94 -7.59 23.23
C SER A 440 14.64 -6.29 22.87
N VAL A 441 15.67 -6.38 22.03
CA VAL A 441 16.35 -5.25 21.42
C VAL A 441 16.56 -5.61 19.95
N ALA A 442 16.09 -4.76 19.04
CA ALA A 442 16.30 -4.97 17.61
C ALA A 442 16.78 -3.70 16.92
N TRP A 443 17.72 -3.89 15.99
CA TRP A 443 18.17 -2.87 15.04
C TRP A 443 17.84 -3.38 13.64
N GLY A 444 17.06 -2.62 12.90
CA GLY A 444 16.57 -3.07 11.59
C GLY A 444 16.59 -1.98 10.54
N TYR A 445 16.65 -2.43 9.29
CA TYR A 445 16.52 -1.64 8.08
C TYR A 445 15.33 -2.11 7.29
N SER A 446 14.54 -1.18 6.74
CA SER A 446 13.45 -1.51 5.84
C SER A 446 13.42 -0.56 4.65
N TRP A 447 13.04 -1.08 3.49
CA TRP A 447 12.91 -0.32 2.25
C TRP A 447 11.93 -0.99 1.31
N SER A 448 11.52 -0.28 0.26
CA SER A 448 10.70 -0.84 -0.82
C SER A 448 11.30 -0.49 -2.17
N ASP A 449 10.85 -1.17 -3.21
CA ASP A 449 11.08 -0.75 -4.58
C ASP A 449 9.94 0.17 -5.09
N LEU A 450 10.10 0.69 -6.30
CA LEU A 450 9.10 1.56 -6.94
C LEU A 450 7.80 0.84 -7.31
N LYS A 451 7.77 -0.50 -7.27
CA LYS A 451 6.67 -1.28 -7.84
C LYS A 451 5.89 -2.04 -6.77
N TYR A 452 6.45 -3.15 -6.27
CA TYR A 452 5.67 -4.11 -5.52
C TYR A 452 6.39 -4.77 -4.36
N SER A 453 7.71 -4.58 -4.23
CA SER A 453 8.54 -5.31 -3.28
C SER A 453 8.86 -4.49 -2.05
N SER A 454 8.85 -5.12 -0.90
CA SER A 454 9.28 -4.57 0.38
C SER A 454 10.27 -5.51 1.04
N TYR A 455 11.28 -4.93 1.63
CA TYR A 455 12.39 -5.65 2.27
C TYR A 455 12.53 -5.17 3.71
N SER A 456 12.86 -6.09 4.60
CA SER A 456 13.24 -5.81 5.98
C SER A 456 14.41 -6.69 6.37
N LEU A 457 15.46 -6.08 6.89
CA LEU A 457 16.66 -6.76 7.40
C LEU A 457 16.91 -6.29 8.82
N ARG A 458 16.94 -7.22 9.78
CA ARG A 458 17.33 -6.98 11.16
C ARG A 458 18.67 -7.69 11.40
N PRO A 459 19.79 -7.01 11.25
CA PRO A 459 21.11 -7.60 11.52
C PRO A 459 21.34 -7.88 13.01
N ILE A 460 20.63 -7.18 13.89
CA ILE A 460 20.66 -7.39 15.33
C ILE A 460 19.22 -7.58 15.80
N ASP A 461 18.91 -8.77 16.30
CA ASP A 461 17.64 -9.14 16.91
C ASP A 461 17.94 -10.00 18.15
N ILE A 462 17.97 -9.34 19.31
CA ILE A 462 18.29 -9.97 20.59
C ILE A 462 17.01 -10.13 21.39
N ASN A 463 16.72 -11.35 21.79
CA ASN A 463 15.59 -11.68 22.62
C ASN A 463 16.09 -12.52 23.81
N VAL A 464 15.80 -12.06 25.02
CA VAL A 464 16.10 -12.75 26.25
C VAL A 464 14.77 -13.23 26.83
N ILE A 465 14.63 -14.53 26.94
CA ILE A 465 13.47 -15.19 27.53
C ILE A 465 13.89 -15.72 28.88
N ASP A 466 13.28 -15.19 29.94
CA ASP A 466 13.47 -15.70 31.29
C ASP A 466 12.18 -16.36 31.76
N MET A 467 12.28 -17.63 32.18
CA MET A 467 11.17 -18.49 32.55
C MET A 467 11.24 -18.83 34.03
N GLY A 468 10.24 -18.35 34.80
CA GLY A 468 10.00 -18.78 36.16
C GLY A 468 8.80 -19.74 36.22
N TYR A 469 8.86 -20.76 37.06
CA TYR A 469 7.76 -21.71 37.22
C TYR A 469 7.12 -21.57 38.59
N VAL A 470 5.80 -21.67 38.62
CA VAL A 470 5.05 -21.75 39.89
C VAL A 470 5.24 -23.15 40.48
N ASN A 471 5.16 -24.20 39.66
CA ASN A 471 5.56 -25.55 39.99
C ASN A 471 6.16 -26.20 38.72
N ARG A 472 7.50 -26.25 38.66
CA ARG A 472 8.22 -26.74 37.47
C ARG A 472 7.89 -28.20 37.17
N LYS A 473 7.82 -29.07 38.20
CA LYS A 473 7.53 -30.48 37.98
C LYS A 473 6.14 -30.68 37.44
N ASP A 474 5.11 -30.13 38.06
CA ASP A 474 3.74 -30.28 37.56
C ASP A 474 3.55 -29.76 36.13
N PHE A 475 4.22 -28.68 35.74
CA PHE A 475 4.11 -28.11 34.41
C PHE A 475 4.86 -28.96 33.36
N LEU A 476 6.12 -29.30 33.65
CA LEU A 476 6.96 -30.00 32.69
C LEU A 476 6.57 -31.49 32.55
N ASP A 477 6.08 -32.12 33.62
CA ASP A 477 5.67 -33.54 33.60
C ASP A 477 4.43 -33.77 32.70
N HIS A 478 3.56 -32.75 32.58
CA HIS A 478 2.43 -32.79 31.64
C HIS A 478 2.85 -32.62 30.16
N LEU A 479 4.07 -32.15 29.90
CA LEU A 479 4.62 -32.11 28.55
C LEU A 479 5.27 -33.45 28.23
N GLN A 480 4.61 -34.29 27.44
CA GLN A 480 5.09 -35.64 27.12
C GLN A 480 6.35 -35.66 26.24
N ASN A 481 6.67 -34.56 25.58
CA ASN A 481 7.77 -34.43 24.63
C ASN A 481 8.95 -33.68 25.23
N GLU A 482 10.12 -34.30 25.37
CA GLU A 482 11.35 -33.70 25.86
C GLU A 482 11.78 -32.49 25.01
N TYR A 483 11.53 -32.51 23.73
CA TYR A 483 11.79 -31.39 22.83
C TYR A 483 10.97 -30.14 23.22
N LEU A 484 9.68 -30.33 23.55
CA LEU A 484 8.82 -29.24 24.03
C LEU A 484 9.26 -28.75 25.42
N LYS A 485 9.68 -29.63 26.34
CA LYS A 485 10.19 -29.23 27.63
C LYS A 485 11.36 -28.26 27.50
N ARG A 486 12.33 -28.58 26.65
CA ARG A 486 13.50 -27.73 26.38
C ARG A 486 13.14 -26.41 25.70
N SER A 487 12.12 -26.40 24.87
CA SER A 487 11.68 -25.16 24.21
C SER A 487 11.05 -24.12 25.15
N TYR A 488 10.65 -24.55 26.36
CA TYR A 488 10.17 -23.68 27.44
C TYR A 488 11.26 -23.22 28.42
N GLU A 489 12.50 -23.60 28.24
CA GLU A 489 13.60 -23.15 29.11
C GLU A 489 13.96 -21.67 28.84
N SER A 490 14.59 -21.05 29.85
CA SER A 490 15.15 -19.71 29.69
C SER A 490 16.26 -19.70 28.65
N GLN A 491 16.22 -18.75 27.73
CA GLN A 491 17.10 -18.75 26.53
C GLN A 491 17.53 -17.34 26.16
N PHE A 492 18.74 -17.26 25.61
CA PHE A 492 19.26 -16.06 24.97
C PHE A 492 19.27 -16.27 23.45
N ILE A 493 18.52 -15.45 22.72
CA ILE A 493 18.43 -15.54 21.27
C ILE A 493 19.06 -14.28 20.68
N SER A 494 20.13 -14.43 19.91
CA SER A 494 20.74 -13.32 19.17
C SER A 494 20.90 -13.72 17.73
N GLY A 495 20.23 -13.03 16.84
CA GLY A 495 20.13 -13.44 15.44
C GLY A 495 20.03 -12.31 14.45
N LEU A 496 19.95 -12.73 13.21
CA LEU A 496 19.67 -11.94 12.01
C LEU A 496 18.35 -12.42 11.44
N SER A 497 17.47 -11.47 11.09
CA SER A 497 16.25 -11.81 10.35
C SER A 497 16.13 -10.99 9.06
N PHE A 498 15.62 -11.64 8.02
CA PHE A 498 15.34 -11.03 6.72
C PHE A 498 13.91 -11.37 6.29
N SER A 499 13.18 -10.39 5.79
CA SER A 499 11.84 -10.58 5.22
C SER A 499 11.73 -9.88 3.87
N TYR A 500 11.17 -10.59 2.92
CA TYR A 500 10.84 -10.10 1.58
C TYR A 500 9.36 -10.27 1.31
N VAL A 501 8.69 -9.22 0.85
CA VAL A 501 7.27 -9.24 0.48
C VAL A 501 7.10 -8.65 -0.90
N TYR A 502 6.58 -9.46 -1.84
CA TYR A 502 6.10 -8.99 -3.13
C TYR A 502 4.58 -8.94 -3.12
N ASN A 503 3.97 -7.79 -3.42
CA ASN A 503 2.52 -7.59 -3.40
C ASN A 503 2.06 -6.65 -4.52
N ASN A 504 1.45 -7.18 -5.58
CA ASN A 504 0.91 -6.41 -6.68
C ASN A 504 -0.60 -6.15 -6.59
N GLN A 505 -1.25 -6.51 -5.48
CA GLN A 505 -2.70 -6.35 -5.29
C GLN A 505 -3.17 -4.90 -5.37
N ARG A 506 -2.32 -3.94 -4.94
CA ARG A 506 -2.67 -2.52 -4.89
C ARG A 506 -2.89 -1.89 -6.27
N LYS A 507 -2.20 -2.37 -7.30
CA LYS A 507 -2.28 -1.81 -8.67
C LYS A 507 -3.46 -2.39 -9.45
N HIS A 508 -3.91 -3.59 -9.12
CA HIS A 508 -4.96 -4.32 -9.82
C HIS A 508 -6.14 -4.58 -8.88
N LEU A 509 -6.79 -3.50 -8.43
CA LEU A 509 -8.08 -3.59 -7.75
C LEU A 509 -9.09 -4.23 -8.70
N GLY A 510 -9.44 -5.50 -8.46
CA GLY A 510 -10.34 -6.28 -9.32
C GLY A 510 -9.65 -7.20 -10.33
N GLY A 511 -8.31 -7.15 -10.49
CA GLY A 511 -7.56 -8.02 -11.40
C GLY A 511 -6.87 -9.21 -10.73
N ASN A 512 -6.09 -9.95 -11.53
CA ASN A 512 -5.20 -11.00 -11.05
C ASN A 512 -4.13 -10.41 -10.14
N ALA A 513 -3.86 -11.08 -9.02
CA ALA A 513 -2.92 -10.58 -8.03
C ALA A 513 -2.06 -11.69 -7.43
N THR A 514 -0.85 -11.35 -7.05
CA THR A 514 0.10 -12.25 -6.39
C THR A 514 0.62 -11.59 -5.12
N LEU A 515 0.65 -12.36 -4.04
CA LEU A 515 1.34 -12.03 -2.81
C LEU A 515 2.35 -13.13 -2.52
N LEU A 516 3.63 -12.78 -2.48
CA LEU A 516 4.70 -13.67 -2.06
C LEU A 516 5.33 -13.09 -0.80
N ARG A 517 5.55 -13.93 0.19
CA ARG A 517 6.25 -13.56 1.43
C ARG A 517 7.29 -14.61 1.73
N PHE A 518 8.53 -14.19 1.89
CA PHE A 518 9.65 -15.01 2.29
C PHE A 518 10.24 -14.44 3.57
N ASN A 519 10.44 -15.28 4.59
CA ASN A 519 11.11 -14.93 5.82
C ASN A 519 12.27 -15.89 6.05
N TYR A 520 13.36 -15.35 6.54
CA TYR A 520 14.55 -16.08 6.94
C TYR A 520 15.05 -15.55 8.28
N GLU A 521 15.39 -16.44 9.18
CA GLU A 521 15.93 -16.13 10.50
C GLU A 521 17.07 -17.10 10.81
N MET A 522 18.14 -16.57 11.34
CA MET A 522 19.32 -17.31 11.76
C MET A 522 19.81 -16.73 13.08
N ALA A 523 19.95 -17.57 14.09
CA ALA A 523 20.39 -17.17 15.42
C ALA A 523 21.59 -17.96 15.90
N GLY A 524 22.37 -17.36 16.80
CA GLY A 524 23.46 -17.99 17.54
C GLY A 524 24.81 -18.05 16.82
N ASN A 525 24.89 -18.01 15.50
CA ASN A 525 26.14 -18.26 14.76
C ASN A 525 27.27 -17.28 15.05
N LEU A 526 26.93 -15.97 15.14
CA LEU A 526 27.91 -14.97 15.49
C LEU A 526 28.42 -15.16 16.92
N LEU A 527 27.50 -15.46 17.84
CA LEU A 527 27.85 -15.75 19.24
C LEU A 527 28.69 -17.01 19.34
N ASP A 528 28.33 -18.06 18.63
CA ASP A 528 29.07 -19.32 18.62
C ASP A 528 30.52 -19.13 18.18
N GLY A 529 30.75 -18.38 17.09
CA GLY A 529 32.08 -18.02 16.66
C GLY A 529 32.89 -17.23 17.71
N LEU A 530 32.25 -16.29 18.40
CA LEU A 530 32.89 -15.50 19.46
C LEU A 530 33.16 -16.36 20.72
N MET A 531 32.20 -17.19 21.11
CA MET A 531 32.36 -18.02 22.32
C MET A 531 33.43 -19.08 22.14
N HIS A 532 33.56 -19.69 20.97
CA HIS A 532 34.68 -20.61 20.67
C HIS A 532 36.07 -19.93 20.71
N LEU A 533 36.11 -18.62 20.39
CA LEU A 533 37.39 -17.88 20.44
C LEU A 533 37.77 -17.40 21.85
N PHE A 534 36.79 -17.04 22.68
CA PHE A 534 37.04 -16.29 23.91
C PHE A 534 36.52 -16.97 25.19
N SER A 535 35.81 -18.10 25.11
CA SER A 535 35.16 -18.72 26.24
C SER A 535 35.33 -20.24 26.23
N ARG A 536 34.97 -20.87 27.34
CA ARG A 536 34.89 -22.33 27.49
C ARG A 536 33.44 -22.73 27.76
N PRO A 537 33.03 -23.96 27.43
CA PRO A 537 31.71 -24.48 27.83
C PRO A 537 31.47 -24.29 29.32
N ALA A 538 30.22 -24.15 29.71
CA ALA A 538 29.81 -24.01 31.09
C ALA A 538 30.24 -25.27 31.90
N ALA A 539 30.70 -25.09 33.14
CA ALA A 539 31.27 -26.20 33.92
C ALA A 539 30.29 -27.37 34.05
N GLY A 540 30.67 -28.55 33.55
CA GLY A 540 29.84 -29.76 33.54
C GLY A 540 28.71 -29.78 32.53
N LYS A 541 28.74 -28.88 31.52
CA LYS A 541 27.72 -28.79 30.45
C LYS A 541 28.39 -28.89 29.07
N ASP A 542 27.68 -29.41 28.11
CA ASP A 542 28.13 -29.53 26.72
C ASP A 542 27.74 -28.32 25.84
N TYR A 543 27.35 -27.19 26.47
CA TYR A 543 26.92 -25.99 25.78
C TYR A 543 27.51 -24.71 26.41
N TYR A 544 27.54 -23.65 25.62
CA TYR A 544 28.01 -22.32 26.05
C TYR A 544 26.84 -21.49 26.59
N GLU A 545 27.13 -20.61 27.54
CA GLU A 545 26.18 -19.68 28.14
C GLU A 545 26.60 -18.22 27.97
N VAL A 546 25.64 -17.34 27.82
CA VAL A 546 25.76 -15.88 27.85
C VAL A 546 24.90 -15.35 28.98
N PHE A 547 25.49 -14.64 29.92
CA PHE A 547 24.80 -14.15 31.12
C PHE A 547 24.14 -15.28 31.95
N GLY A 548 24.69 -16.47 31.94
CA GLY A 548 24.12 -17.63 32.63
C GLY A 548 22.95 -18.29 31.93
N LEU A 549 22.65 -17.91 30.69
CA LEU A 549 21.61 -18.48 29.86
C LEU A 549 22.24 -19.20 28.65
N GLN A 550 21.73 -20.36 28.31
CA GLN A 550 22.07 -21.02 27.06
C GLN A 550 21.60 -20.17 25.88
N TYR A 551 22.49 -19.89 24.91
CA TYR A 551 22.05 -19.22 23.70
C TYR A 551 21.55 -20.20 22.65
N SER A 552 20.49 -19.78 21.96
CA SER A 552 19.85 -20.58 20.94
C SER A 552 20.59 -20.47 19.62
N GLN A 553 20.86 -21.62 18.99
CA GLN A 553 21.50 -21.70 17.68
C GLN A 553 20.61 -22.50 16.71
N TYR A 554 20.03 -21.78 15.74
CA TYR A 554 19.12 -22.35 14.76
C TYR A 554 19.06 -21.51 13.49
N PHE A 555 18.52 -22.12 12.44
CA PHE A 555 17.97 -21.38 11.31
C PHE A 555 16.50 -21.72 11.11
N ARG A 556 15.77 -20.79 10.51
CA ARG A 556 14.36 -20.93 10.16
C ARG A 556 14.08 -20.17 8.88
N ALA A 557 13.37 -20.80 7.95
CA ALA A 557 12.92 -20.15 6.72
C ALA A 557 11.48 -20.53 6.42
N ASP A 558 10.69 -19.58 5.90
CA ASP A 558 9.36 -19.85 5.40
C ASP A 558 9.03 -19.05 4.14
N LEU A 559 8.24 -19.67 3.28
CA LEU A 559 7.75 -19.10 2.04
C LEU A 559 6.23 -19.26 1.95
N SER A 560 5.53 -18.17 1.70
CA SER A 560 4.09 -18.14 1.43
C SER A 560 3.82 -17.52 0.07
N VAL A 561 3.14 -18.23 -0.81
CA VAL A 561 2.73 -17.73 -2.12
C VAL A 561 1.22 -17.78 -2.22
N SER A 562 0.59 -16.65 -2.46
CA SER A 562 -0.85 -16.55 -2.70
C SER A 562 -1.11 -15.97 -4.08
N ARG A 563 -1.96 -16.64 -4.86
CA ARG A 563 -2.36 -16.19 -6.20
C ARG A 563 -3.87 -16.05 -6.27
N LYS A 564 -4.32 -14.86 -6.66
CA LYS A 564 -5.72 -14.58 -7.01
C LYS A 564 -5.84 -14.58 -8.53
N ILE A 565 -6.76 -15.38 -9.05
CA ILE A 565 -7.09 -15.44 -10.48
C ILE A 565 -8.56 -15.06 -10.60
N MET A 566 -8.86 -14.06 -11.40
CA MET A 566 -10.23 -13.68 -11.71
C MET A 566 -10.80 -14.65 -12.77
N LEU A 567 -11.90 -15.30 -12.44
CA LEU A 567 -12.67 -16.16 -13.35
C LEU A 567 -13.80 -15.41 -14.06
N GLY A 568 -14.10 -14.21 -13.59
CA GLY A 568 -15.11 -13.29 -14.10
C GLY A 568 -14.95 -11.93 -13.42
N GLU A 569 -15.91 -11.03 -13.61
CA GLU A 569 -15.81 -9.66 -13.03
C GLU A 569 -15.79 -9.66 -11.49
N VAL A 570 -16.48 -10.58 -10.86
CA VAL A 570 -16.65 -10.65 -9.39
C VAL A 570 -16.28 -12.00 -8.78
N THR A 571 -16.04 -13.01 -9.61
CA THR A 571 -15.67 -14.38 -9.17
C THR A 571 -14.17 -14.56 -9.27
N ALA A 572 -13.54 -15.05 -8.21
CA ALA A 572 -12.10 -15.26 -8.15
C ALA A 572 -11.77 -16.60 -7.51
N LEU A 573 -10.75 -17.27 -8.06
CA LEU A 573 -10.08 -18.42 -7.45
C LEU A 573 -8.83 -17.89 -6.73
N VAL A 574 -8.69 -18.25 -5.44
CA VAL A 574 -7.53 -17.85 -4.63
C VAL A 574 -6.83 -19.12 -4.13
N GLY A 575 -5.60 -19.34 -4.56
CA GLY A 575 -4.74 -20.39 -4.06
C GLY A 575 -3.66 -19.82 -3.14
N ARG A 576 -3.35 -20.52 -2.04
CA ARG A 576 -2.21 -20.24 -1.16
C ARG A 576 -1.44 -21.52 -0.90
N LEU A 577 -0.12 -21.43 -1.05
CA LEU A 577 0.83 -22.43 -0.62
C LEU A 577 1.75 -21.81 0.43
N TYR A 578 1.98 -22.55 1.51
CA TYR A 578 2.92 -22.17 2.56
C TYR A 578 3.83 -23.35 2.85
N GLY A 579 5.14 -23.09 2.91
CA GLY A 579 6.16 -24.01 3.34
C GLY A 579 7.09 -23.35 4.33
N GLY A 580 7.38 -24.01 5.44
CA GLY A 580 8.32 -23.56 6.44
C GLY A 580 9.16 -24.72 6.96
N TYR A 581 10.43 -24.43 7.22
CA TYR A 581 11.39 -25.37 7.79
C TYR A 581 12.33 -24.65 8.73
N GLY A 582 12.65 -25.27 9.86
CA GLY A 582 13.62 -24.82 10.82
C GLY A 582 14.44 -25.98 11.36
N MET A 583 15.63 -25.70 11.81
CA MET A 583 16.55 -26.70 12.40
C MET A 583 17.40 -26.03 13.47
N ALA A 584 17.43 -26.63 14.64
CA ALA A 584 18.43 -26.33 15.68
C ALA A 584 19.72 -27.10 15.42
N TYR A 585 20.84 -26.50 15.78
CA TYR A 585 22.16 -27.14 15.64
C TYR A 585 23.16 -26.51 16.65
N GLY A 586 24.37 -27.05 16.69
CA GLY A 586 25.45 -26.53 17.54
C GLY A 586 25.09 -26.45 19.02
N ASN A 587 25.01 -25.23 19.55
CA ASN A 587 24.71 -24.98 20.97
C ASN A 587 23.27 -25.29 21.38
N SER A 588 22.38 -25.64 20.45
CA SER A 588 20.96 -25.92 20.72
C SER A 588 20.51 -27.25 20.17
N THR A 589 19.69 -27.94 20.93
CA THR A 589 19.04 -29.21 20.52
C THR A 589 17.58 -29.02 20.07
N SER A 590 17.00 -27.85 20.34
CA SER A 590 15.61 -27.51 19.95
C SER A 590 15.50 -26.04 19.57
N ILE A 591 14.54 -25.73 18.70
CA ILE A 591 14.15 -24.35 18.38
C ILE A 591 13.32 -23.78 19.55
N PRO A 592 13.48 -22.49 19.90
CA PRO A 592 12.65 -21.86 20.92
C PRO A 592 11.14 -21.96 20.59
N PHE A 593 10.31 -22.16 21.64
CA PHE A 593 8.85 -22.35 21.54
C PHE A 593 8.18 -21.30 20.65
N ASP A 594 8.55 -20.03 20.78
CA ASP A 594 7.96 -18.93 20.03
C ASP A 594 8.35 -18.93 18.53
N ARG A 595 9.33 -19.72 18.15
CA ARG A 595 9.86 -19.82 16.79
C ARG A 595 9.41 -21.07 16.05
N LEU A 596 8.80 -22.03 16.75
CA LEU A 596 8.23 -23.23 16.15
C LEU A 596 7.03 -22.91 15.24
N PHE A 597 6.83 -23.77 14.24
CA PHE A 597 5.66 -23.68 13.38
C PHE A 597 4.45 -24.37 14.03
N TYR A 598 3.27 -23.85 13.71
CA TYR A 598 2.00 -24.44 14.11
C TYR A 598 0.95 -24.28 13.03
N ALA A 599 -0.09 -25.10 13.06
CA ALA A 599 -1.26 -25.02 12.21
C ALA A 599 -2.50 -24.61 13.01
N GLY A 600 -3.56 -24.21 12.29
CA GLY A 600 -4.81 -23.73 12.89
C GLY A 600 -4.89 -22.19 13.03
N GLY A 601 -6.10 -21.71 13.29
CA GLY A 601 -6.42 -20.30 13.41
C GLY A 601 -6.91 -19.64 12.13
N ALA A 602 -7.37 -18.39 12.26
CA ALA A 602 -8.06 -17.65 11.19
C ALA A 602 -7.24 -17.45 9.90
N ASN A 603 -5.91 -17.41 10.01
CA ASN A 603 -4.99 -17.22 8.88
C ASN A 603 -4.31 -18.51 8.39
N SER A 604 -4.71 -19.65 8.91
CA SER A 604 -4.19 -20.99 8.57
C SER A 604 -5.37 -21.92 8.31
N MET A 605 -5.47 -23.03 8.99
CA MET A 605 -6.59 -23.99 8.89
C MET A 605 -7.74 -23.51 9.76
N ARG A 606 -8.72 -22.82 9.19
CA ARG A 606 -9.80 -22.09 9.92
C ARG A 606 -10.70 -22.97 10.80
N GLY A 607 -10.85 -24.24 10.45
CA GLY A 607 -11.66 -25.19 11.23
C GLY A 607 -11.00 -25.65 12.54
N TRP A 608 -9.74 -25.26 12.79
CA TRP A 608 -8.95 -25.67 13.94
C TRP A 608 -8.50 -24.46 14.75
N ALA A 609 -8.51 -24.58 16.07
CA ALA A 609 -7.89 -23.55 16.90
C ALA A 609 -6.35 -23.57 16.69
N PRO A 610 -5.66 -22.44 16.97
CA PRO A 610 -4.21 -22.39 16.86
C PRO A 610 -3.54 -23.46 17.71
N ARG A 611 -2.55 -24.17 17.16
CA ARG A 611 -1.77 -25.21 17.84
C ARG A 611 -2.56 -26.47 18.23
N MET A 612 -3.70 -26.72 17.60
CA MET A 612 -4.51 -27.93 17.83
C MET A 612 -4.45 -28.94 16.69
N LEU A 613 -3.66 -28.70 15.66
CA LEU A 613 -3.53 -29.57 14.48
C LEU A 613 -2.07 -29.96 14.28
N GLY A 614 -1.82 -31.31 14.20
CA GLY A 614 -0.49 -31.89 13.99
C GLY A 614 0.34 -31.98 15.27
N PRO A 615 1.61 -32.46 15.25
CA PRO A 615 2.19 -33.20 14.14
C PRO A 615 1.69 -34.64 14.09
N GLY A 616 1.40 -35.13 12.88
CA GLY A 616 0.96 -36.52 12.62
C GLY A 616 -0.36 -36.89 13.30
N ALA A 617 -0.49 -38.14 13.70
CA ALA A 617 -1.68 -38.68 14.34
C ALA A 617 -1.59 -38.71 15.88
N VAL A 618 -0.64 -38.01 16.47
CA VAL A 618 -0.49 -37.94 17.93
C VAL A 618 -1.65 -37.16 18.52
N PRO A 619 -2.54 -37.76 19.32
CA PRO A 619 -3.61 -37.01 19.96
C PRO A 619 -3.05 -36.03 21.01
N GLU A 620 -3.73 -34.90 21.18
CA GLU A 620 -3.44 -34.04 22.30
C GLU A 620 -3.80 -34.77 23.62
N PRO A 621 -2.96 -34.72 24.63
CA PRO A 621 -3.30 -35.34 25.93
C PRO A 621 -4.61 -34.75 26.46
N GLU A 622 -5.52 -35.58 26.98
CA GLU A 622 -6.81 -35.13 27.55
C GLU A 622 -6.63 -34.10 28.66
N ASP A 623 -5.49 -34.17 29.36
CA ASP A 623 -5.10 -33.24 30.41
C ASP A 623 -4.32 -32.02 29.94
N ALA A 624 -4.19 -31.79 28.62
CA ALA A 624 -3.44 -30.65 28.09
C ALA A 624 -4.11 -29.34 28.48
N VAL A 625 -3.41 -28.57 29.29
CA VAL A 625 -3.89 -27.28 29.80
C VAL A 625 -3.95 -26.21 28.70
N PHE A 626 -3.16 -26.39 27.66
CA PHE A 626 -3.15 -25.54 26.46
C PHE A 626 -2.60 -26.29 25.25
N PRO A 627 -3.03 -25.89 24.04
CA PRO A 627 -2.60 -26.55 22.80
C PRO A 627 -1.09 -26.47 22.59
N THR A 628 -0.42 -27.61 22.39
CA THR A 628 1.04 -27.73 22.25
C THR A 628 1.49 -28.34 20.91
N GLN A 629 0.60 -28.49 19.96
CA GLN A 629 0.91 -29.06 18.65
C GLN A 629 1.78 -28.11 17.82
N LEU A 630 3.09 -28.33 17.87
CA LEU A 630 4.14 -27.51 17.26
C LEU A 630 5.12 -28.40 16.50
N GLY A 631 5.83 -27.84 15.53
CA GLY A 631 6.82 -28.58 14.76
C GLY A 631 7.89 -27.69 14.13
N ASP A 632 8.97 -28.33 13.69
CA ASP A 632 10.08 -27.68 12.96
C ASP A 632 9.75 -27.46 11.49
N MET A 633 8.74 -28.13 10.97
CA MET A 633 8.32 -28.08 9.59
C MET A 633 6.82 -27.83 9.50
N LYS A 634 6.42 -27.01 8.52
CA LYS A 634 5.01 -26.80 8.20
C LYS A 634 4.82 -26.75 6.69
N LEU A 635 3.84 -27.52 6.21
CA LEU A 635 3.32 -27.45 4.85
C LEU A 635 1.81 -27.17 4.93
N GLU A 636 1.34 -26.22 4.16
CA GLU A 636 -0.08 -25.86 4.14
C GLU A 636 -0.49 -25.42 2.74
N ALA A 637 -1.63 -25.91 2.27
CA ALA A 637 -2.25 -25.48 1.03
C ALA A 637 -3.71 -25.08 1.27
N ASN A 638 -4.13 -23.97 0.70
CA ASN A 638 -5.49 -23.47 0.75
C ASN A 638 -5.97 -23.14 -0.66
N LEU A 639 -7.19 -23.52 -0.98
CA LEU A 639 -7.87 -23.16 -2.22
C LEU A 639 -9.25 -22.62 -1.88
N GLU A 640 -9.56 -21.42 -2.36
CA GLU A 640 -10.81 -20.72 -2.09
C GLU A 640 -11.43 -20.24 -3.40
N LEU A 641 -12.70 -20.60 -3.62
CA LEU A 641 -13.53 -20.00 -4.65
C LEU A 641 -14.34 -18.86 -3.99
N ARG A 642 -14.13 -17.65 -4.45
CA ARG A 642 -14.80 -16.43 -3.96
C ARG A 642 -15.77 -15.94 -4.99
N PHE A 643 -17.04 -15.89 -4.63
CA PHE A 643 -18.13 -15.41 -5.49
C PHE A 643 -19.21 -14.74 -4.63
N PRO A 644 -19.93 -13.76 -5.16
CA PRO A 644 -21.06 -13.16 -4.45
C PRO A 644 -22.23 -14.14 -4.39
N ILE A 645 -22.81 -14.32 -3.20
CA ILE A 645 -24.00 -15.16 -3.02
C ILE A 645 -25.27 -14.35 -3.18
N TRP A 646 -25.32 -13.13 -2.59
CA TRP A 646 -26.44 -12.22 -2.70
C TRP A 646 -25.97 -10.77 -2.76
N GLY A 647 -26.24 -10.09 -3.87
CA GLY A 647 -26.00 -8.66 -4.02
C GLY A 647 -24.54 -8.25 -3.79
N MET A 648 -24.23 -7.71 -2.63
CA MET A 648 -22.89 -7.21 -2.29
C MET A 648 -22.08 -8.14 -1.38
N PHE A 649 -22.57 -9.33 -1.03
CA PHE A 649 -21.86 -10.32 -0.21
C PHE A 649 -21.50 -11.56 -0.99
#